data_69f7f70d8c6b20a6207b18b0e1f6dda4
#
_entry.id   69f7f70d8c6b20a6207b18b0e1f6dda4
#
_cell.length_a   1.000
_cell.length_b   1.000
_cell.length_c   1.000
_cell.angle_alpha   90.00
_cell.angle_beta   90.00
_cell.angle_gamma   90.00
#
_symmetry.space_group_name_H-M   'P 1'
#
loop_
_entity.id
_entity.type
_entity.pdbx_description
1 polymer ?
#
loop_
_entity_poly.entity_id
_entity_poly.type
_entity_poly.pdbx_seq_one_letter_code
_entity_poly.pdbx_strand_id
1 'polypeptide(L)'
;MVDVNPGSTTVETLSLRDYAEKAYLDYSMYVILDRALPHVGDGLKPVQRRIIYAMSELGLKASAKYKKSARTVGDVIGKFHPHGDSAAYEAMVLMAQDFSYRYPLVDGQGNWGSPDDPKSFAAMRYTESRLTKYADVLLAELGQGTVDWQANFDGTLDEPVVLPAQVPNLLLNGTTGIAVGMATDIPPHNLTEVVEAAIHLLDRPKATTDDLCAHVKGPDFPTDAEIITSPEDIRAMYASGRGSLKMRAAWRIEDSAIVVDALPHQVSGSKVLEQIAAQMQAKKLPMVSDLRDESDHEHPTRLVVVPRSNRIDLEALMSHLFASTDLERNYRVNLNVIGMDGRPSVKSLRTLLSEWLSFRRATVRRRLEYRLERIMRRLHILEGYLVAYLSIDEVIKIIREEDEPKPALIARFHLSDIQAEAILDLKLRNLAKLEEMKIRGEQDELNEERDYLEKTLGSEARLKTLIKKELRAVVENHGDERRSPIVAREEAKVFNELELSTADPITIVLSEKGWIRAAKGHEVDPESLSYKSGDGFKFATRGRSNIPAVVFDSTGRAYSMASHNLPSARGQGEPLTGRINPPSGATFEGLLTGVPDDRFLLASDAGYGFVARFSDLQTKNRAGKAVLSLPKGARVIAPAVIGEGTDLSVAAVTNEGRLLIFPLSELPELARGKGNKIIGIPSARAAAREELLVGLCTLQSTDVLQVTAGRQHLKLKFSDLEHYRGERGRRGNKLPKGFQKVAGFGVLQSA
;
A
#
# COMPACT_ATOMS: atom_id res chain seq x y z
N MET A 1 71.64 -16.09 40.77
CA MET A 1 70.27 -15.95 41.29
C MET A 1 69.70 -14.73 40.66
N VAL A 2 68.87 -14.92 39.69
CA VAL A 2 68.10 -13.84 39.05
C VAL A 2 66.75 -13.88 39.71
N ASP A 3 66.42 -12.86 40.47
CA ASP A 3 65.08 -12.66 41.06
C ASP A 3 64.04 -12.50 39.96
N VAL A 4 63.28 -13.49 39.77
CA VAL A 4 62.05 -13.43 38.97
C VAL A 4 60.95 -12.93 39.89
N ASN A 5 60.58 -11.69 39.75
CA ASN A 5 59.46 -11.07 40.44
C ASN A 5 58.14 -11.56 39.71
N PRO A 6 57.31 -12.47 40.29
CA PRO A 6 56.09 -12.88 39.74
C PRO A 6 54.99 -11.94 40.21
N GLY A 7 54.59 -11.00 39.39
CA GLY A 7 53.34 -10.26 39.69
C GLY A 7 53.32 -8.80 39.25
N SER A 8 53.47 -8.52 38.00
CA SER A 8 52.83 -7.33 37.43
C SER A 8 51.85 -7.76 36.33
N THR A 9 50.68 -8.25 36.73
CA THR A 9 49.51 -8.11 35.90
C THR A 9 49.27 -6.62 35.78
N THR A 10 49.73 -6.02 34.70
CA THR A 10 49.35 -4.65 34.33
C THR A 10 47.84 -4.64 34.12
N VAL A 11 47.10 -4.34 35.18
CA VAL A 11 45.67 -4.05 35.08
C VAL A 11 45.56 -2.71 34.38
N GLU A 12 45.17 -2.73 33.15
CA GLU A 12 44.89 -1.54 32.38
C GLU A 12 43.55 -0.94 32.89
N THR A 13 43.62 0.23 33.49
CA THR A 13 42.43 0.92 34.03
C THR A 13 41.93 1.91 32.97
N LEU A 14 40.81 1.57 32.35
CA LEU A 14 40.08 2.47 31.42
C LEU A 14 38.93 3.14 32.17
N SER A 15 38.65 4.42 31.88
CA SER A 15 37.43 5.04 32.38
C SER A 15 36.23 4.33 31.81
N LEU A 16 35.13 4.19 32.58
CA LEU A 16 33.88 3.58 32.10
C LEU A 16 33.34 4.31 30.84
N ARG A 17 33.55 5.62 30.78
CA ARG A 17 33.17 6.45 29.66
C ARG A 17 33.95 6.04 28.39
N ASP A 18 35.25 6.02 28.45
CA ASP A 18 36.10 5.71 27.28
C ASP A 18 35.88 4.28 26.80
N TYR A 19 35.69 3.34 27.74
CA TYR A 19 35.33 1.97 27.43
C TYR A 19 33.98 1.90 26.73
N ALA A 20 32.95 2.56 27.28
CA ALA A 20 31.59 2.53 26.70
C ALA A 20 31.55 3.21 25.32
N GLU A 21 32.23 4.35 25.14
CA GLU A 21 32.32 5.05 23.85
C GLU A 21 32.98 4.14 22.79
N LYS A 22 34.10 3.52 23.11
CA LYS A 22 34.81 2.63 22.19
C LYS A 22 34.00 1.38 21.87
N ALA A 23 33.48 0.68 22.89
CA ALA A 23 32.69 -0.53 22.70
C ALA A 23 31.43 -0.26 21.89
N TYR A 24 30.74 0.87 22.09
CA TYR A 24 29.58 1.26 21.33
C TYR A 24 29.92 1.61 19.87
N LEU A 25 31.06 2.29 19.64
CA LEU A 25 31.53 2.59 18.29
C LEU A 25 31.87 1.30 17.54
N ASP A 26 32.65 0.41 18.14
CA ASP A 26 33.04 -0.88 17.55
C ASP A 26 31.80 -1.73 17.23
N TYR A 27 30.81 -1.82 18.15
CA TYR A 27 29.55 -2.49 17.95
C TYR A 27 28.74 -1.84 16.81
N SER A 28 28.68 -0.50 16.77
CA SER A 28 27.95 0.23 15.73
C SER A 28 28.54 -0.03 14.34
N MET A 29 29.87 0.02 14.22
CA MET A 29 30.59 -0.29 12.98
C MET A 29 30.32 -1.73 12.53
N TYR A 30 30.40 -2.70 13.45
CA TYR A 30 30.07 -4.09 13.16
C TYR A 30 28.63 -4.26 12.68
N VAL A 31 27.65 -3.66 13.35
CA VAL A 31 26.22 -3.78 12.95
C VAL A 31 25.97 -3.14 11.59
N ILE A 32 26.66 -2.06 11.26
CA ILE A 32 26.52 -1.39 9.96
C ILE A 32 27.17 -2.23 8.84
N LEU A 33 28.43 -2.59 8.99
CA LEU A 33 29.25 -3.18 7.93
C LEU A 33 29.07 -4.69 7.78
N ASP A 34 28.90 -5.42 8.91
CA ASP A 34 28.93 -6.89 8.93
C ASP A 34 27.62 -7.55 9.34
N ARG A 35 26.49 -6.81 9.42
CA ARG A 35 25.21 -7.40 9.81
C ARG A 35 24.02 -6.90 9.02
N ALA A 36 23.75 -5.57 9.02
CA ALA A 36 22.46 -5.03 8.65
C ALA A 36 22.36 -4.57 7.19
N LEU A 37 23.45 -4.05 6.62
CA LEU A 37 23.43 -3.48 5.28
C LEU A 37 23.96 -4.47 4.23
N PRO A 38 23.37 -4.47 3.03
CA PRO A 38 23.84 -5.26 1.89
C PRO A 38 25.02 -4.57 1.19
N HIS A 39 25.85 -5.37 0.50
CA HIS A 39 26.88 -4.85 -0.40
C HIS A 39 26.31 -4.63 -1.80
N VAL A 40 26.69 -3.53 -2.48
CA VAL A 40 26.20 -3.19 -3.82
C VAL A 40 26.51 -4.26 -4.89
N GLY A 41 27.62 -4.99 -4.74
CA GLY A 41 28.08 -6.00 -5.71
C GLY A 41 27.16 -7.21 -5.82
N ASP A 42 26.81 -7.84 -4.70
CA ASP A 42 25.99 -9.05 -4.67
C ASP A 42 24.60 -8.88 -4.03
N GLY A 43 24.34 -7.73 -3.40
CA GLY A 43 23.06 -7.43 -2.77
C GLY A 43 22.76 -8.22 -1.51
N LEU A 44 23.75 -8.88 -0.92
CA LEU A 44 23.57 -9.77 0.20
C LEU A 44 24.12 -9.16 1.51
N LYS A 45 23.44 -9.48 2.60
CA LYS A 45 24.00 -9.33 3.95
C LYS A 45 24.99 -10.45 4.22
N PRO A 46 25.95 -10.28 5.15
CA PRO A 46 26.93 -11.31 5.45
C PRO A 46 26.35 -12.69 5.78
N VAL A 47 25.29 -12.76 6.61
CA VAL A 47 24.62 -14.04 6.92
C VAL A 47 24.05 -14.73 5.67
N GLN A 48 23.43 -13.97 4.77
CA GLN A 48 22.85 -14.50 3.53
C GLN A 48 23.95 -15.02 2.59
N ARG A 49 25.03 -14.25 2.43
CA ARG A 49 26.20 -14.66 1.62
C ARG A 49 26.83 -15.95 2.16
N ARG A 50 26.99 -16.06 3.47
CA ARG A 50 27.55 -17.26 4.13
C ARG A 50 26.64 -18.48 3.98
N ILE A 51 25.32 -18.30 4.03
CA ILE A 51 24.36 -19.38 3.80
C ILE A 51 24.48 -19.90 2.35
N ILE A 52 24.45 -19.00 1.36
CA ILE A 52 24.53 -19.37 -0.06
C ILE A 52 25.89 -20.03 -0.38
N TYR A 53 26.96 -19.49 0.18
CA TYR A 53 28.30 -20.06 0.02
C TYR A 53 28.40 -21.45 0.67
N ALA A 54 27.96 -21.63 1.91
CA ALA A 54 27.96 -22.93 2.58
C ALA A 54 27.13 -23.98 1.84
N MET A 55 25.97 -23.60 1.30
CA MET A 55 25.16 -24.50 0.48
C MET A 55 25.89 -24.89 -0.81
N SER A 56 26.66 -24.00 -1.42
CA SER A 56 27.50 -24.29 -2.58
C SER A 56 28.60 -25.28 -2.24
N GLU A 57 29.32 -25.09 -1.11
CA GLU A 57 30.36 -26.00 -0.62
C GLU A 57 29.81 -27.39 -0.28
N LEU A 58 28.59 -27.46 0.23
CA LEU A 58 27.88 -28.75 0.44
C LEU A 58 27.38 -29.42 -0.84
N GLY A 59 27.60 -28.79 -2.00
CA GLY A 59 27.15 -29.32 -3.30
C GLY A 59 25.63 -29.31 -3.46
N LEU A 60 24.89 -28.42 -2.75
CA LEU A 60 23.43 -28.35 -2.77
C LEU A 60 22.92 -27.52 -3.95
N LYS A 61 23.37 -27.81 -5.16
CA LYS A 61 22.89 -27.15 -6.39
C LYS A 61 21.43 -27.49 -6.66
N ALA A 62 20.77 -26.75 -7.55
CA ALA A 62 19.38 -26.97 -7.93
C ALA A 62 19.05 -28.40 -8.40
N SER A 63 20.02 -29.09 -9.00
CA SER A 63 19.88 -30.49 -9.43
C SER A 63 20.18 -31.52 -8.32
N ALA A 64 20.69 -31.10 -7.17
CA ALA A 64 21.02 -31.99 -6.07
C ALA A 64 19.77 -32.45 -5.32
N LYS A 65 19.91 -33.56 -4.58
CA LYS A 65 18.85 -33.97 -3.64
C LYS A 65 18.78 -33.00 -2.46
N TYR A 66 17.58 -32.76 -1.98
CA TYR A 66 17.38 -32.00 -0.76
C TYR A 66 18.14 -32.60 0.42
N LYS A 67 18.59 -31.70 1.31
CA LYS A 67 19.21 -32.09 2.58
C LYS A 67 18.50 -31.37 3.73
N LYS A 68 18.50 -31.99 4.91
CA LYS A 68 17.93 -31.35 6.11
C LYS A 68 18.53 -29.96 6.33
N SER A 69 17.67 -28.96 6.56
CA SER A 69 18.08 -27.58 6.76
C SER A 69 19.05 -27.43 7.95
N ALA A 70 18.88 -28.28 8.97
CA ALA A 70 19.78 -28.34 10.11
C ALA A 70 21.26 -28.63 9.71
N ARG A 71 21.50 -29.35 8.60
CA ARG A 71 22.85 -29.60 8.08
C ARG A 71 23.46 -28.30 7.56
N THR A 72 22.72 -27.57 6.74
CA THR A 72 23.18 -26.27 6.21
C THR A 72 23.43 -25.28 7.33
N VAL A 73 22.48 -25.14 8.27
CA VAL A 73 22.62 -24.21 9.41
C VAL A 73 23.82 -24.58 10.27
N GLY A 74 24.03 -25.88 10.55
CA GLY A 74 25.20 -26.37 11.29
C GLY A 74 26.53 -26.00 10.64
N ASP A 75 26.66 -26.19 9.32
CA ASP A 75 27.86 -25.80 8.58
C ASP A 75 28.05 -24.27 8.55
N VAL A 76 26.98 -23.49 8.43
CA VAL A 76 27.04 -22.02 8.45
C VAL A 76 27.56 -21.50 9.78
N ILE A 77 26.97 -21.93 10.89
CA ILE A 77 27.37 -21.43 12.21
C ILE A 77 28.72 -21.99 12.67
N GLY A 78 29.03 -23.21 12.29
CA GLY A 78 30.28 -23.88 12.66
C GLY A 78 31.50 -23.41 11.88
N LYS A 79 31.30 -22.92 10.63
CA LYS A 79 32.42 -22.57 9.73
C LYS A 79 32.55 -21.06 9.46
N PHE A 80 31.44 -20.32 9.35
CA PHE A 80 31.45 -18.97 8.77
C PHE A 80 30.76 -17.92 9.62
N HIS A 81 29.69 -18.26 10.37
CA HIS A 81 28.84 -17.28 11.02
C HIS A 81 28.63 -17.61 12.50
N PRO A 82 29.47 -17.10 13.42
CA PRO A 82 29.49 -17.47 14.85
C PRO A 82 28.34 -16.77 15.63
N HIS A 83 27.08 -17.03 15.20
CA HIS A 83 25.86 -16.48 15.79
C HIS A 83 24.84 -17.59 16.04
N GLY A 84 23.68 -17.25 16.63
CA GLY A 84 22.65 -18.22 16.95
C GLY A 84 22.09 -18.92 15.67
N ASP A 85 21.83 -20.22 15.81
CA ASP A 85 21.28 -21.09 14.76
C ASP A 85 19.91 -20.59 14.27
N SER A 86 19.07 -20.09 15.18
CA SER A 86 17.76 -19.53 14.85
C SER A 86 17.86 -18.35 13.89
N ALA A 87 18.83 -17.43 14.10
CA ALA A 87 19.01 -16.27 13.22
C ALA A 87 19.47 -16.68 11.81
N ALA A 88 20.39 -17.66 11.71
CA ALA A 88 20.82 -18.21 10.43
C ALA A 88 19.69 -18.94 9.71
N TYR A 89 18.89 -19.72 10.45
CA TYR A 89 17.75 -20.43 9.88
C TYR A 89 16.64 -19.48 9.43
N GLU A 90 16.28 -18.45 10.22
CA GLU A 90 15.31 -17.42 9.82
C GLU A 90 15.74 -16.70 8.53
N ALA A 91 17.02 -16.35 8.40
CA ALA A 91 17.53 -15.76 7.16
C ALA A 91 17.39 -16.71 5.96
N MET A 92 17.66 -18.01 6.17
CA MET A 92 17.50 -19.04 5.15
C MET A 92 16.02 -19.23 4.75
N VAL A 93 15.11 -19.19 5.72
CA VAL A 93 13.66 -19.27 5.50
C VAL A 93 13.18 -18.14 4.62
N LEU A 94 13.56 -16.89 4.92
CA LEU A 94 13.18 -15.73 4.10
C LEU A 94 13.64 -15.87 2.64
N MET A 95 14.85 -16.39 2.42
CA MET A 95 15.39 -16.61 1.07
C MET A 95 14.68 -17.74 0.30
N ALA A 96 13.87 -18.56 0.98
CA ALA A 96 13.09 -19.64 0.37
C ALA A 96 11.63 -19.26 0.12
N GLN A 97 11.13 -18.18 0.74
CA GLN A 97 9.75 -17.74 0.60
C GLN A 97 9.55 -16.95 -0.69
N ASP A 98 8.72 -17.45 -1.60
CA ASP A 98 8.38 -16.84 -2.88
C ASP A 98 7.45 -15.60 -2.74
N PHE A 99 6.82 -15.46 -1.58
CA PHE A 99 6.06 -14.27 -1.19
C PHE A 99 6.89 -13.19 -0.46
N SER A 100 8.15 -13.52 -0.08
CA SER A 100 9.11 -12.59 0.53
C SER A 100 10.20 -12.15 -0.44
N TYR A 101 10.67 -13.07 -1.29
CA TYR A 101 11.70 -12.84 -2.29
C TYR A 101 11.10 -12.87 -3.69
N ARG A 102 11.41 -11.87 -4.51
CA ARG A 102 10.98 -11.83 -5.91
C ARG A 102 11.63 -12.93 -6.75
N TYR A 103 12.88 -13.25 -6.42
CA TYR A 103 13.68 -14.34 -6.99
C TYR A 103 14.31 -15.15 -5.86
N PRO A 104 13.63 -16.17 -5.33
CA PRO A 104 14.15 -16.99 -4.23
C PRO A 104 15.50 -17.62 -4.53
N LEU A 105 16.38 -17.66 -3.52
CA LEU A 105 17.71 -18.23 -3.60
C LEU A 105 17.77 -19.66 -3.05
N VAL A 106 16.86 -20.00 -2.15
CA VAL A 106 16.73 -21.33 -1.53
C VAL A 106 15.45 -21.98 -2.02
N ASP A 107 15.55 -23.24 -2.41
CA ASP A 107 14.43 -24.13 -2.73
C ASP A 107 14.18 -25.03 -1.51
N GLY A 108 13.01 -24.86 -0.88
CA GLY A 108 12.65 -25.50 0.36
C GLY A 108 11.58 -26.56 0.20
N GLN A 109 11.69 -27.66 0.94
CA GLN A 109 10.67 -28.70 1.06
C GLN A 109 10.21 -28.81 2.52
N GLY A 110 8.88 -28.81 2.73
CA GLY A 110 8.25 -28.77 4.05
C GLY A 110 7.53 -27.45 4.31
N ASN A 111 7.27 -27.12 5.58
CA ASN A 111 6.64 -25.86 5.96
C ASN A 111 7.68 -24.75 6.13
N TRP A 112 7.67 -23.77 5.25
CA TRP A 112 8.54 -22.60 5.24
C TRP A 112 7.79 -21.30 5.55
N GLY A 113 6.61 -21.39 6.23
CA GLY A 113 5.73 -20.25 6.51
C GLY A 113 4.70 -20.03 5.40
N SER A 114 3.87 -19.03 5.58
CA SER A 114 2.84 -18.61 4.63
C SER A 114 2.81 -17.09 4.49
N PRO A 115 2.17 -16.55 3.45
CA PRO A 115 1.99 -15.09 3.32
C PRO A 115 1.29 -14.46 4.54
N ASP A 116 0.40 -15.21 5.18
CA ASP A 116 -0.34 -14.76 6.37
C ASP A 116 0.53 -14.73 7.63
N ASP A 117 1.35 -15.77 7.82
CA ASP A 117 2.32 -15.85 8.93
C ASP A 117 3.69 -16.32 8.43
N PRO A 118 4.55 -15.39 7.96
CA PRO A 118 5.87 -15.70 7.45
C PRO A 118 6.82 -16.32 8.49
N LYS A 119 6.52 -16.19 9.78
CA LYS A 119 7.33 -16.71 10.89
C LYS A 119 6.85 -18.05 11.43
N SER A 120 5.72 -18.56 10.99
CA SER A 120 5.18 -19.86 11.36
C SER A 120 5.72 -20.97 10.47
N PHE A 121 7.02 -21.19 10.48
CA PHE A 121 7.72 -22.25 9.76
C PHE A 121 8.13 -23.37 10.67
N ALA A 122 8.32 -24.59 10.10
CA ALA A 122 8.74 -25.74 10.86
C ALA A 122 10.21 -25.64 11.30
N ALA A 123 10.56 -26.29 12.40
CA ALA A 123 11.95 -26.35 12.87
C ALA A 123 12.88 -26.99 11.82
N MET A 124 14.13 -26.52 11.75
CA MET A 124 15.12 -26.91 10.74
C MET A 124 15.41 -28.42 10.63
N ARG A 125 15.08 -29.22 11.66
CA ARG A 125 15.17 -30.67 11.63
C ARG A 125 14.09 -31.33 10.78
N TYR A 126 12.99 -30.65 10.49
CA TYR A 126 11.88 -31.16 9.66
C TYR A 126 11.99 -30.68 8.21
N THR A 127 12.43 -29.45 7.97
CA THR A 127 12.55 -28.89 6.63
C THR A 127 13.80 -29.43 5.90
N GLU A 128 13.72 -29.43 4.57
CA GLU A 128 14.82 -29.77 3.68
C GLU A 128 15.04 -28.65 2.68
N SER A 129 16.27 -28.46 2.23
CA SER A 129 16.65 -27.35 1.37
C SER A 129 17.73 -27.69 0.37
N ARG A 130 17.78 -26.92 -0.70
CA ARG A 130 18.84 -26.83 -1.70
C ARG A 130 18.82 -25.43 -2.32
N LEU A 131 19.77 -25.11 -3.17
CA LEU A 131 19.78 -23.83 -3.93
C LEU A 131 18.76 -23.90 -5.08
N THR A 132 18.20 -22.74 -5.43
CA THR A 132 17.39 -22.59 -6.66
C THR A 132 18.29 -22.50 -7.90
N LYS A 133 17.70 -22.61 -9.09
CA LYS A 133 18.42 -22.31 -10.35
C LYS A 133 18.89 -20.86 -10.40
N TYR A 134 18.11 -19.93 -9.86
CA TYR A 134 18.48 -18.52 -9.83
C TYR A 134 19.72 -18.25 -8.96
N ALA A 135 19.98 -19.03 -7.93
CA ALA A 135 21.18 -18.87 -7.10
C ALA A 135 22.49 -19.02 -7.90
N ASP A 136 22.45 -19.72 -9.04
CA ASP A 136 23.62 -19.86 -9.93
C ASP A 136 24.11 -18.50 -10.45
N VAL A 137 23.26 -17.46 -10.58
CA VAL A 137 23.69 -16.11 -10.99
C VAL A 137 24.66 -15.46 -9.99
N LEU A 138 24.71 -15.96 -8.76
CA LEU A 138 25.64 -15.52 -7.71
C LEU A 138 26.88 -16.39 -7.60
N LEU A 139 26.82 -17.65 -8.04
CA LEU A 139 27.80 -18.68 -7.73
C LEU A 139 28.58 -19.19 -8.94
N ALA A 140 28.03 -19.11 -10.15
CA ALA A 140 28.60 -19.76 -11.35
C ALA A 140 30.05 -19.37 -11.64
N GLU A 141 30.49 -18.20 -11.26
CA GLU A 141 31.85 -17.70 -11.51
C GLU A 141 32.76 -17.78 -10.28
N LEU A 142 32.29 -18.29 -9.13
CA LEU A 142 33.04 -18.28 -7.85
C LEU A 142 34.42 -18.93 -7.95
N GLY A 143 34.55 -20.05 -8.64
CA GLY A 143 35.83 -20.78 -8.82
C GLY A 143 36.71 -20.26 -9.95
N GLN A 144 36.47 -19.08 -10.49
CA GLN A 144 37.12 -18.54 -11.69
C GLN A 144 38.00 -17.29 -11.40
N GLY A 145 38.57 -17.20 -10.20
CA GLY A 145 39.46 -16.09 -9.82
C GLY A 145 38.76 -14.74 -9.66
N THR A 146 37.44 -14.73 -9.52
CA THR A 146 36.58 -13.53 -9.56
C THR A 146 36.38 -12.83 -8.23
N VAL A 147 36.69 -13.51 -7.13
CA VAL A 147 36.42 -13.05 -5.75
C VAL A 147 37.70 -12.82 -4.97
N ASP A 148 37.62 -11.91 -4.00
CA ASP A 148 38.60 -11.79 -2.95
C ASP A 148 38.18 -12.69 -1.79
N TRP A 149 39.15 -13.35 -1.18
CA TRP A 149 38.95 -14.29 -0.08
C TRP A 149 39.41 -13.64 1.22
N GLN A 150 38.71 -13.90 2.28
CA GLN A 150 39.11 -13.52 3.64
C GLN A 150 39.02 -14.72 4.56
N ALA A 151 39.84 -14.72 5.61
CA ALA A 151 39.75 -15.73 6.64
C ALA A 151 38.39 -15.68 7.34
N ASN A 152 37.82 -16.83 7.66
CA ASN A 152 36.63 -16.94 8.48
C ASN A 152 36.92 -16.50 9.91
N PHE A 153 35.93 -16.56 10.81
CA PHE A 153 36.02 -16.04 12.18
C PHE A 153 37.13 -16.69 13.04
N ASP A 154 37.52 -17.95 12.75
CA ASP A 154 38.57 -18.66 13.50
C ASP A 154 39.89 -18.81 12.71
N GLY A 155 39.96 -18.30 11.49
CA GLY A 155 41.16 -18.33 10.64
C GLY A 155 41.48 -19.71 10.04
N THR A 156 40.57 -20.68 10.13
CA THR A 156 40.79 -22.06 9.62
C THR A 156 40.39 -22.27 8.19
N LEU A 157 39.46 -21.45 7.69
CA LEU A 157 38.90 -21.53 6.33
C LEU A 157 38.82 -20.12 5.72
N ASP A 158 38.69 -20.08 4.41
CA ASP A 158 38.44 -18.85 3.68
C ASP A 158 36.97 -18.74 3.25
N GLU A 159 36.43 -17.52 3.30
CA GLU A 159 35.12 -17.18 2.79
C GLU A 159 35.21 -16.04 1.75
N PRO A 160 34.31 -15.98 0.75
CA PRO A 160 34.32 -14.89 -0.22
C PRO A 160 33.84 -13.58 0.41
N VAL A 161 34.56 -12.50 0.14
CA VAL A 161 34.18 -11.15 0.62
C VAL A 161 32.86 -10.71 0.00
N VAL A 162 32.72 -10.89 -1.33
CA VAL A 162 31.49 -10.59 -2.11
C VAL A 162 31.36 -11.66 -3.19
N LEU A 163 30.14 -12.16 -3.43
CA LEU A 163 29.88 -13.12 -4.50
C LEU A 163 29.88 -12.45 -5.88
N PRO A 164 30.30 -13.17 -6.95
CA PRO A 164 30.46 -12.60 -8.31
C PRO A 164 29.12 -12.53 -9.05
N ALA A 165 28.19 -11.73 -8.54
CA ALA A 165 26.84 -11.63 -9.07
C ALA A 165 26.81 -11.21 -10.54
N GLN A 166 26.11 -11.99 -11.37
CA GLN A 166 25.95 -11.75 -12.79
C GLN A 166 24.90 -10.68 -13.12
N VAL A 167 24.01 -10.37 -12.15
CA VAL A 167 22.95 -9.36 -12.24
C VAL A 167 22.93 -8.53 -10.96
N PRO A 168 22.37 -7.32 -10.97
CA PRO A 168 22.28 -6.46 -9.77
C PRO A 168 21.24 -7.00 -8.78
N ASN A 169 21.57 -8.11 -8.13
CA ASN A 169 20.67 -8.84 -7.21
C ASN A 169 20.14 -7.99 -6.07
N LEU A 170 20.87 -6.94 -5.68
CA LEU A 170 20.41 -5.93 -4.71
C LEU A 170 19.04 -5.34 -5.09
N LEU A 171 18.89 -4.95 -6.35
CA LEU A 171 17.63 -4.40 -6.85
C LEU A 171 16.59 -5.49 -7.10
N LEU A 172 17.01 -6.69 -7.51
CA LEU A 172 16.08 -7.75 -7.90
C LEU A 172 15.32 -8.33 -6.71
N ASN A 173 16.00 -8.58 -5.60
CA ASN A 173 15.38 -9.12 -4.39
C ASN A 173 15.10 -8.06 -3.33
N GLY A 174 15.74 -6.90 -3.43
CA GLY A 174 15.65 -5.90 -2.39
C GLY A 174 16.25 -6.38 -1.07
N THR A 175 16.09 -5.58 -0.03
CA THR A 175 16.47 -5.94 1.34
C THR A 175 15.94 -4.93 2.33
N THR A 176 15.65 -5.35 3.54
CA THR A 176 15.35 -4.47 4.67
C THR A 176 16.33 -4.71 5.79
N GLY A 177 16.78 -3.67 6.48
CA GLY A 177 17.73 -3.81 7.59
C GLY A 177 17.77 -2.58 8.46
N ILE A 178 17.94 -2.80 9.76
CA ILE A 178 18.05 -1.74 10.77
C ILE A 178 19.44 -1.84 11.41
N ALA A 179 20.23 -0.79 11.23
CA ALA A 179 21.53 -0.63 11.84
C ALA A 179 21.51 0.48 12.91
N VAL A 180 22.63 0.74 13.54
CA VAL A 180 22.77 1.86 14.48
C VAL A 180 22.83 3.18 13.70
N GLY A 181 21.86 4.05 13.93
CA GLY A 181 21.79 5.37 13.28
C GLY A 181 21.37 5.37 11.82
N MET A 182 21.15 4.22 11.19
CA MET A 182 20.71 4.12 9.80
C MET A 182 19.91 2.85 9.53
N ALA A 183 19.13 2.87 8.44
CA ALA A 183 18.36 1.73 7.97
C ALA A 183 18.47 1.61 6.46
N THR A 184 18.13 0.45 5.93
CA THR A 184 17.94 0.19 4.50
C THR A 184 16.56 -0.43 4.28
N ASP A 185 15.87 0.03 3.24
CA ASP A 185 14.59 -0.49 2.76
C ASP A 185 14.59 -0.42 1.23
N ILE A 186 15.13 -1.44 0.60
CA ILE A 186 15.24 -1.52 -0.86
C ILE A 186 14.16 -2.46 -1.36
N PRO A 187 13.19 -1.96 -2.16
CA PRO A 187 12.17 -2.80 -2.75
C PRO A 187 12.73 -3.69 -3.86
N PRO A 188 12.12 -4.85 -4.12
CA PRO A 188 12.49 -5.71 -5.25
C PRO A 188 12.02 -5.11 -6.59
N HIS A 189 12.64 -5.59 -7.70
CA HIS A 189 12.37 -5.12 -9.06
C HIS A 189 12.35 -6.27 -10.05
N ASN A 190 11.73 -6.04 -11.20
CA ASN A 190 11.71 -6.99 -12.29
C ASN A 190 13.08 -7.15 -12.97
N LEU A 191 13.50 -8.39 -13.20
CA LEU A 191 14.82 -8.73 -13.77
C LEU A 191 15.02 -8.10 -15.15
N THR A 192 14.05 -8.22 -16.04
CA THR A 192 14.13 -7.70 -17.41
C THR A 192 14.30 -6.18 -17.40
N GLU A 193 13.49 -5.47 -16.60
CA GLU A 193 13.54 -4.01 -16.49
C GLU A 193 14.91 -3.52 -15.98
N VAL A 194 15.42 -4.13 -14.93
CA VAL A 194 16.70 -3.75 -14.32
C VAL A 194 17.88 -4.07 -15.25
N VAL A 195 17.86 -5.20 -15.91
CA VAL A 195 18.92 -5.58 -16.87
C VAL A 195 18.93 -4.65 -18.10
N GLU A 196 17.77 -4.32 -18.66
CA GLU A 196 17.68 -3.38 -19.77
C GLU A 196 18.16 -1.97 -19.37
N ALA A 197 17.85 -1.51 -18.17
CA ALA A 197 18.41 -0.27 -17.64
C ALA A 197 19.94 -0.33 -17.46
N ALA A 198 20.47 -1.45 -16.99
CA ALA A 198 21.91 -1.65 -16.86
C ALA A 198 22.61 -1.67 -18.23
N ILE A 199 22.02 -2.33 -19.23
CA ILE A 199 22.51 -2.33 -20.61
C ILE A 199 22.47 -0.91 -21.21
N HIS A 200 21.38 -0.18 -20.99
CA HIS A 200 21.25 1.22 -21.43
C HIS A 200 22.35 2.09 -20.82
N LEU A 201 22.60 1.96 -19.51
CA LEU A 201 23.64 2.72 -18.82
C LEU A 201 25.06 2.32 -19.29
N LEU A 202 25.27 1.03 -19.61
CA LEU A 202 26.53 0.54 -20.17
C LEU A 202 26.82 1.15 -21.55
N ASP A 203 25.79 1.31 -22.39
CA ASP A 203 25.89 1.94 -23.72
C ASP A 203 25.98 3.46 -23.62
N ARG A 204 25.27 4.07 -22.68
CA ARG A 204 25.21 5.52 -22.46
C ARG A 204 25.61 5.89 -21.02
N PRO A 205 26.91 5.96 -20.69
CA PRO A 205 27.38 6.20 -19.32
C PRO A 205 26.92 7.53 -18.70
N LYS A 206 26.46 8.47 -19.54
CA LYS A 206 25.91 9.78 -19.11
C LYS A 206 24.37 9.78 -18.95
N ALA A 207 23.71 8.63 -19.17
CA ALA A 207 22.27 8.51 -18.97
C ALA A 207 21.85 9.01 -17.59
N THR A 208 20.76 9.73 -17.53
CA THR A 208 20.18 10.28 -16.29
C THR A 208 19.33 9.22 -15.59
N THR A 209 18.86 9.51 -14.36
CA THR A 209 17.90 8.65 -13.69
C THR A 209 16.60 8.54 -14.48
N ASP A 210 16.16 9.62 -15.10
CA ASP A 210 14.93 9.64 -15.92
C ASP A 210 15.05 8.73 -17.16
N ASP A 211 16.22 8.70 -17.81
CA ASP A 211 16.47 7.77 -18.92
C ASP A 211 16.38 6.31 -18.46
N LEU A 212 16.82 6.01 -17.25
CA LEU A 212 16.75 4.66 -16.68
C LEU A 212 15.32 4.29 -16.26
N CYS A 213 14.51 5.27 -15.83
CA CYS A 213 13.10 5.07 -15.51
C CYS A 213 12.22 4.76 -16.73
N ALA A 214 12.74 4.95 -17.95
CA ALA A 214 12.08 4.44 -19.15
C ALA A 214 12.06 2.90 -19.19
N HIS A 215 13.06 2.25 -18.57
CA HIS A 215 13.18 0.81 -18.46
C HIS A 215 12.63 0.30 -17.10
N VAL A 216 13.14 0.84 -15.97
CA VAL A 216 12.67 0.51 -14.62
C VAL A 216 11.48 1.39 -14.30
N LYS A 217 10.28 0.89 -14.54
CA LYS A 217 9.03 1.65 -14.33
C LYS A 217 8.76 1.91 -12.85
N GLY A 218 9.18 1.00 -11.98
CA GLY A 218 9.00 1.03 -10.53
C GLY A 218 9.39 -0.30 -9.90
N PRO A 219 9.30 -0.44 -8.59
CA PRO A 219 9.47 -1.72 -7.91
C PRO A 219 8.49 -2.78 -8.40
N ASP A 220 8.85 -4.05 -8.22
CA ASP A 220 8.06 -5.22 -8.61
C ASP A 220 8.08 -6.23 -7.46
N PHE A 221 7.04 -6.22 -6.65
CA PHE A 221 6.94 -7.05 -5.46
C PHE A 221 6.52 -8.48 -5.80
N PRO A 222 6.76 -9.46 -4.90
CA PRO A 222 6.32 -10.84 -5.09
C PRO A 222 4.79 -11.02 -5.15
N THR A 223 4.03 -10.02 -4.71
CA THR A 223 2.55 -10.01 -4.74
C THR A 223 2.01 -9.26 -5.96
N ASP A 224 0.81 -9.61 -6.40
CA ASP A 224 0.13 -8.95 -7.53
C ASP A 224 -0.62 -7.66 -7.11
N ALA A 225 -0.29 -7.10 -5.95
CA ALA A 225 -0.87 -5.86 -5.46
C ALA A 225 -0.44 -4.66 -6.33
N GLU A 226 -1.34 -3.69 -6.45
CA GLU A 226 -1.15 -2.51 -7.27
C GLU A 226 -0.22 -1.48 -6.59
N ILE A 227 0.66 -0.85 -7.37
CA ILE A 227 1.39 0.35 -6.96
C ILE A 227 0.63 1.56 -7.52
N ILE A 228 0.13 2.41 -6.62
CA ILE A 228 -0.70 3.58 -6.98
C ILE A 228 0.03 4.91 -6.80
N THR A 229 1.34 4.86 -6.56
CA THR A 229 2.21 6.04 -6.52
C THR A 229 2.40 6.60 -7.92
N SER A 230 2.37 7.93 -8.06
CA SER A 230 2.54 8.57 -9.36
C SER A 230 3.91 8.25 -10.00
N PRO A 231 4.00 8.18 -11.33
CA PRO A 231 5.29 7.99 -12.01
C PRO A 231 6.31 9.10 -11.70
N GLU A 232 5.85 10.31 -11.42
CA GLU A 232 6.66 11.46 -11.02
C GLU A 232 7.31 11.22 -9.66
N ASP A 233 6.55 10.76 -8.68
CA ASP A 233 7.03 10.46 -7.32
C ASP A 233 8.00 9.25 -7.33
N ILE A 234 7.74 8.25 -8.17
CA ILE A 234 8.65 7.11 -8.37
C ILE A 234 9.99 7.59 -8.94
N ARG A 235 10.00 8.49 -9.93
CA ARG A 235 11.23 9.08 -10.47
C ARG A 235 11.98 9.89 -9.43
N ALA A 236 11.28 10.72 -8.66
CA ALA A 236 11.87 11.49 -7.57
C ALA A 236 12.49 10.60 -6.49
N MET A 237 11.81 9.51 -6.15
CA MET A 237 12.31 8.47 -5.24
C MET A 237 13.61 7.84 -5.76
N TYR A 238 13.68 7.46 -7.04
CA TYR A 238 14.90 6.89 -7.62
C TYR A 238 16.03 7.90 -7.76
N ALA A 239 15.73 9.18 -7.99
CA ALA A 239 16.73 10.23 -8.07
C ALA A 239 17.36 10.54 -6.70
N SER A 240 16.55 10.57 -5.64
CA SER A 240 17.01 10.85 -4.26
C SER A 240 17.51 9.61 -3.50
N GLY A 241 17.08 8.41 -3.90
CA GLY A 241 17.29 7.17 -3.15
C GLY A 241 16.41 7.04 -1.90
N ARG A 242 15.43 7.92 -1.72
CA ARG A 242 14.49 7.91 -0.59
C ARG A 242 13.08 8.25 -1.06
N GLY A 243 12.08 7.64 -0.42
CA GLY A 243 10.69 7.91 -0.74
C GLY A 243 9.72 6.99 -0.04
N SER A 244 8.51 6.97 -0.54
CA SER A 244 7.45 6.08 -0.09
C SER A 244 6.62 5.66 -1.29
N LEU A 245 6.25 4.40 -1.33
CA LEU A 245 5.36 3.82 -2.32
C LEU A 245 4.02 3.54 -1.66
N LYS A 246 2.95 3.86 -2.32
CA LYS A 246 1.60 3.50 -1.89
C LYS A 246 1.18 2.25 -2.65
N MET A 247 0.91 1.18 -1.92
CA MET A 247 0.46 -0.10 -2.46
C MET A 247 -0.99 -0.35 -2.07
N ARG A 248 -1.75 -0.94 -2.97
CA ARG A 248 -3.17 -1.25 -2.78
C ARG A 248 -3.46 -2.69 -3.17
N ALA A 249 -4.30 -3.36 -2.40
CA ALA A 249 -4.77 -4.71 -2.69
C ALA A 249 -5.49 -4.78 -4.03
N ALA A 250 -5.26 -5.86 -4.78
CA ALA A 250 -6.03 -6.19 -5.96
C ALA A 250 -7.32 -6.91 -5.55
N TRP A 251 -8.43 -6.56 -6.20
CA TRP A 251 -9.73 -7.11 -5.88
C TRP A 251 -10.64 -7.17 -7.09
N ARG A 252 -11.66 -8.02 -7.02
CA ARG A 252 -12.72 -8.12 -8.02
C ARG A 252 -14.07 -8.37 -7.36
N ILE A 253 -15.13 -8.24 -8.16
CA ILE A 253 -16.48 -8.62 -7.75
C ILE A 253 -16.77 -10.02 -8.28
N GLU A 254 -17.19 -10.93 -7.40
CA GLU A 254 -17.59 -12.29 -7.73
C GLU A 254 -18.87 -12.61 -6.96
N ASP A 255 -19.94 -13.04 -7.65
CA ASP A 255 -21.25 -13.36 -7.05
C ASP A 255 -21.79 -12.28 -6.09
N SER A 256 -21.62 -11.01 -6.45
CA SER A 256 -21.99 -9.84 -5.65
C SER A 256 -21.23 -9.71 -4.31
N ALA A 257 -20.14 -10.44 -4.11
CA ALA A 257 -19.19 -10.27 -3.02
C ALA A 257 -17.91 -9.62 -3.53
N ILE A 258 -17.17 -9.02 -2.63
CA ILE A 258 -15.81 -8.52 -2.88
C ILE A 258 -14.84 -9.66 -2.59
N VAL A 259 -14.00 -9.99 -3.57
CA VAL A 259 -12.90 -10.95 -3.42
C VAL A 259 -11.59 -10.19 -3.56
N VAL A 260 -10.76 -10.25 -2.54
CA VAL A 260 -9.40 -9.70 -2.56
C VAL A 260 -8.45 -10.83 -2.94
N ASP A 261 -7.75 -10.64 -4.07
CA ASP A 261 -6.86 -11.66 -4.66
C ASP A 261 -5.38 -11.43 -4.35
N ALA A 262 -4.99 -10.21 -4.04
CA ALA A 262 -3.63 -9.88 -3.67
C ALA A 262 -3.59 -8.76 -2.61
N LEU A 263 -2.65 -8.89 -1.68
CA LEU A 263 -2.42 -7.93 -0.61
C LEU A 263 -1.12 -7.15 -0.84
N PRO A 264 -1.00 -5.92 -0.32
CA PRO A 264 0.27 -5.21 -0.28
C PRO A 264 1.36 -6.05 0.35
N HIS A 265 2.59 -5.90 -0.13
CA HIS A 265 3.73 -6.67 0.36
C HIS A 265 3.88 -6.62 1.89
N GLN A 266 4.09 -7.77 2.53
CA GLN A 266 4.18 -7.93 3.99
C GLN A 266 2.89 -7.58 4.76
N VAL A 267 1.74 -7.69 4.14
CA VAL A 267 0.44 -7.57 4.82
C VAL A 267 -0.16 -8.96 5.00
N SER A 268 -0.58 -9.27 6.23
CA SER A 268 -1.27 -10.52 6.59
C SER A 268 -2.76 -10.40 6.29
N GLY A 269 -3.36 -11.44 5.67
CA GLY A 269 -4.79 -11.55 5.39
C GLY A 269 -5.61 -11.60 6.66
N SER A 270 -5.22 -12.40 7.64
CA SER A 270 -5.86 -12.50 8.95
C SER A 270 -5.94 -11.15 9.65
N LYS A 271 -4.85 -10.36 9.60
CA LYS A 271 -4.84 -9.01 10.19
C LYS A 271 -5.81 -8.06 9.50
N VAL A 272 -5.92 -8.13 8.17
CA VAL A 272 -6.90 -7.33 7.42
C VAL A 272 -8.33 -7.72 7.81
N LEU A 273 -8.62 -9.02 7.90
CA LEU A 273 -9.94 -9.50 8.32
C LEU A 273 -10.26 -9.08 9.77
N GLU A 274 -9.29 -9.12 10.68
CA GLU A 274 -9.44 -8.61 12.06
C GLU A 274 -9.78 -7.11 12.07
N GLN A 275 -9.10 -6.31 11.26
CA GLN A 275 -9.36 -4.86 11.16
C GLN A 275 -10.79 -4.58 10.64
N ILE A 276 -11.26 -5.34 9.65
CA ILE A 276 -12.63 -5.23 9.14
C ILE A 276 -13.64 -5.71 10.19
N ALA A 277 -13.40 -6.87 10.80
CA ALA A 277 -14.26 -7.42 11.87
C ALA A 277 -14.39 -6.47 13.05
N ALA A 278 -13.32 -5.81 13.47
CA ALA A 278 -13.36 -4.81 14.52
C ALA A 278 -14.28 -3.62 14.18
N GLN A 279 -14.29 -3.18 12.92
CA GLN A 279 -15.18 -2.13 12.44
C GLN A 279 -16.65 -2.62 12.40
N MET A 280 -16.89 -3.90 12.02
CA MET A 280 -18.24 -4.49 12.04
C MET A 280 -18.76 -4.58 13.49
N GLN A 281 -17.96 -5.04 14.44
CA GLN A 281 -18.30 -5.10 15.87
C GLN A 281 -18.59 -3.71 16.45
N ALA A 282 -17.82 -2.71 16.04
CA ALA A 282 -18.04 -1.30 16.40
C ALA A 282 -19.25 -0.67 15.69
N LYS A 283 -20.00 -1.47 14.88
CA LYS A 283 -21.15 -1.03 14.05
C LYS A 283 -20.82 0.10 13.06
N LYS A 284 -19.54 0.22 12.66
CA LYS A 284 -19.11 1.18 11.64
C LYS A 284 -19.28 0.66 10.21
N LEU A 285 -19.43 -0.65 10.04
CA LEU A 285 -19.66 -1.33 8.75
C LEU A 285 -20.95 -2.18 8.77
N PRO A 286 -22.14 -1.58 8.95
CA PRO A 286 -23.41 -2.32 9.01
C PRO A 286 -23.79 -2.95 7.66
N MET A 287 -23.15 -2.53 6.56
CA MET A 287 -23.37 -3.03 5.20
C MET A 287 -22.63 -4.34 4.91
N VAL A 288 -21.67 -4.76 5.72
CA VAL A 288 -20.97 -6.05 5.61
C VAL A 288 -21.73 -7.08 6.46
N SER A 289 -22.01 -8.25 5.89
CA SER A 289 -22.70 -9.33 6.58
C SER A 289 -21.76 -10.41 7.08
N ASP A 290 -20.71 -10.73 6.32
CA ASP A 290 -19.80 -11.83 6.60
C ASP A 290 -18.41 -11.56 6.04
N LEU A 291 -17.41 -12.21 6.65
CA LEU A 291 -16.00 -12.20 6.23
C LEU A 291 -15.50 -13.65 6.18
N ARG A 292 -14.84 -14.02 5.12
CA ARG A 292 -14.30 -15.37 4.97
C ARG A 292 -12.87 -15.32 4.45
N ASP A 293 -12.03 -16.19 4.95
CA ASP A 293 -10.75 -16.54 4.36
C ASP A 293 -10.93 -17.84 3.57
N GLU A 294 -10.83 -17.75 2.26
CA GLU A 294 -10.92 -18.87 1.33
C GLU A 294 -9.56 -19.14 0.66
N SER A 295 -8.47 -18.64 1.27
CA SER A 295 -7.11 -18.83 0.75
C SER A 295 -6.73 -20.31 0.82
N ASP A 296 -6.11 -20.82 -0.23
CA ASP A 296 -5.61 -22.19 -0.36
C ASP A 296 -4.28 -22.23 -1.12
N HIS A 297 -3.81 -23.40 -1.53
CA HIS A 297 -2.56 -23.56 -2.25
C HIS A 297 -2.62 -23.13 -3.73
N GLU A 298 -3.82 -23.05 -4.32
CA GLU A 298 -4.03 -22.58 -5.70
C GLU A 298 -4.26 -21.05 -5.69
N HIS A 299 -4.90 -20.56 -4.62
CA HIS A 299 -5.19 -19.13 -4.38
C HIS A 299 -4.60 -18.71 -3.03
N PRO A 300 -3.31 -18.39 -2.95
CA PRO A 300 -2.64 -18.07 -1.68
C PRO A 300 -3.23 -16.87 -0.93
N THR A 301 -3.97 -16.02 -1.65
CA THR A 301 -4.76 -14.91 -1.09
C THR A 301 -6.14 -14.93 -1.73
N ARG A 302 -7.17 -15.24 -0.92
CA ARG A 302 -8.56 -15.15 -1.33
C ARG A 302 -9.40 -14.75 -0.12
N LEU A 303 -9.52 -13.43 0.12
CA LEU A 303 -10.33 -12.90 1.21
C LEU A 303 -11.67 -12.42 0.65
N VAL A 304 -12.76 -12.91 1.24
CA VAL A 304 -14.10 -12.62 0.77
C VAL A 304 -14.84 -11.73 1.76
N VAL A 305 -15.30 -10.57 1.28
CA VAL A 305 -16.15 -9.64 2.03
C VAL A 305 -17.55 -9.69 1.45
N VAL A 306 -18.51 -10.19 2.22
CA VAL A 306 -19.89 -10.39 1.78
C VAL A 306 -20.74 -9.19 2.19
N PRO A 307 -21.30 -8.45 1.23
CA PRO A 307 -22.22 -7.35 1.52
C PRO A 307 -23.57 -7.88 2.00
N ARG A 308 -24.26 -7.10 2.85
CA ARG A 308 -25.58 -7.46 3.35
C ARG A 308 -26.70 -7.40 2.29
N SER A 309 -26.48 -6.68 1.20
CA SER A 309 -27.44 -6.49 0.12
C SER A 309 -26.71 -6.19 -1.19
N ASN A 310 -27.24 -6.71 -2.29
CA ASN A 310 -26.73 -6.46 -3.66
C ASN A 310 -26.91 -5.00 -4.14
N ARG A 311 -27.50 -4.13 -3.30
CA ARG A 311 -27.69 -2.70 -3.58
C ARG A 311 -26.62 -1.80 -2.99
N ILE A 312 -25.66 -2.39 -2.28
CA ILE A 312 -24.54 -1.66 -1.68
C ILE A 312 -23.57 -1.27 -2.79
N ASP A 313 -23.10 -0.03 -2.76
CA ASP A 313 -22.01 0.43 -3.62
C ASP A 313 -20.69 -0.21 -3.17
N LEU A 314 -20.25 -1.22 -3.91
CA LEU A 314 -19.04 -1.99 -3.57
C LEU A 314 -17.76 -1.18 -3.79
N GLU A 315 -17.74 -0.26 -4.76
CA GLU A 315 -16.60 0.65 -4.99
C GLU A 315 -16.43 1.62 -3.82
N ALA A 316 -17.51 2.22 -3.35
CA ALA A 316 -17.49 3.09 -2.18
C ALA A 316 -17.09 2.31 -0.91
N LEU A 317 -17.57 1.08 -0.75
CA LEU A 317 -17.19 0.20 0.37
C LEU A 317 -15.68 -0.11 0.30
N MET A 318 -15.15 -0.47 -0.87
CA MET A 318 -13.72 -0.73 -1.03
C MET A 318 -12.87 0.51 -0.80
N SER A 319 -13.30 1.68 -1.27
CA SER A 319 -12.61 2.95 -0.99
C SER A 319 -12.51 3.21 0.53
N HIS A 320 -13.60 2.95 1.28
CA HIS A 320 -13.58 3.04 2.74
C HIS A 320 -12.61 2.02 3.38
N LEU A 321 -12.61 0.78 2.90
CA LEU A 321 -11.73 -0.28 3.41
C LEU A 321 -10.26 0.04 3.14
N PHE A 322 -9.92 0.56 1.95
CA PHE A 322 -8.58 1.05 1.63
C PHE A 322 -8.12 2.17 2.58
N ALA A 323 -8.99 3.13 2.88
CA ALA A 323 -8.65 4.24 3.76
C ALA A 323 -8.57 3.85 5.26
N SER A 324 -9.13 2.69 5.66
CA SER A 324 -9.31 2.31 7.07
C SER A 324 -8.64 1.01 7.49
N THR A 325 -7.99 0.31 6.57
CA THR A 325 -7.32 -0.98 6.82
C THR A 325 -5.97 -1.07 6.09
N ASP A 326 -5.21 -2.14 6.33
CA ASP A 326 -3.96 -2.43 5.65
C ASP A 326 -4.15 -2.93 4.18
N LEU A 327 -5.37 -2.91 3.63
CA LEU A 327 -5.63 -3.14 2.19
C LEU A 327 -4.97 -2.06 1.30
N GLU A 328 -4.70 -0.89 1.85
CA GLU A 328 -3.81 0.11 1.26
C GLU A 328 -2.72 0.46 2.28
N ARG A 329 -1.47 0.38 1.87
CA ARG A 329 -0.33 0.60 2.75
C ARG A 329 0.81 1.34 2.07
N ASN A 330 1.50 2.16 2.84
CA ASN A 330 2.74 2.80 2.41
C ASN A 330 3.93 1.88 2.68
N TYR A 331 4.78 1.69 1.67
CA TYR A 331 6.08 1.03 1.76
C TYR A 331 7.17 2.11 1.73
N ARG A 332 7.98 2.17 2.77
CA ARG A 332 9.11 3.12 2.85
C ARG A 332 10.25 2.65 1.96
N VAL A 333 10.89 3.57 1.24
CA VAL A 333 12.06 3.30 0.42
C VAL A 333 13.26 4.08 0.94
N ASN A 334 14.38 3.37 1.11
CA ASN A 334 15.66 3.95 1.51
C ASN A 334 16.79 3.09 0.90
N LEU A 335 17.37 3.54 -0.20
CA LEU A 335 18.40 2.84 -0.96
C LEU A 335 19.79 3.00 -0.31
N ASN A 336 19.90 2.64 0.95
CA ASN A 336 21.12 2.73 1.75
C ASN A 336 21.91 1.41 1.66
N VAL A 337 23.13 1.45 1.14
CA VAL A 337 23.95 0.26 0.86
C VAL A 337 25.42 0.51 1.15
N ILE A 338 26.17 -0.55 1.37
CA ILE A 338 27.64 -0.51 1.36
C ILE A 338 28.09 -0.43 -0.10
N GLY A 339 28.72 0.68 -0.46
CA GLY A 339 29.26 0.92 -1.80
C GLY A 339 30.54 0.16 -2.11
N MET A 340 31.05 0.33 -3.33
CA MET A 340 32.35 -0.21 -3.74
C MET A 340 33.54 0.37 -2.95
N ASP A 341 33.34 1.49 -2.28
CA ASP A 341 34.30 2.15 -1.38
C ASP A 341 34.25 1.61 0.05
N GLY A 342 33.41 0.60 0.32
CA GLY A 342 33.19 0.01 1.63
C GLY A 342 32.41 0.89 2.62
N ARG A 343 31.81 2.01 2.15
CA ARG A 343 31.07 2.95 2.99
C ARG A 343 29.57 2.86 2.79
N PRO A 344 28.79 2.96 3.90
CA PRO A 344 27.34 3.02 3.79
C PRO A 344 26.90 4.39 3.30
N SER A 345 26.04 4.42 2.31
CA SER A 345 25.43 5.67 1.81
C SER A 345 24.13 5.42 1.07
N VAL A 346 23.24 6.40 1.11
CA VAL A 346 22.01 6.39 0.29
C VAL A 346 22.37 6.78 -1.14
N LYS A 347 21.95 5.95 -2.11
CA LYS A 347 22.34 6.11 -3.51
C LYS A 347 21.10 6.24 -4.40
N SER A 348 21.22 7.01 -5.47
CA SER A 348 20.22 7.02 -6.55
C SER A 348 20.24 5.71 -7.34
N LEU A 349 19.16 5.39 -8.05
CA LEU A 349 19.11 4.22 -8.96
C LEU A 349 20.30 4.23 -9.95
N ARG A 350 20.59 5.40 -10.54
CA ARG A 350 21.71 5.56 -11.45
C ARG A 350 23.05 5.22 -10.79
N THR A 351 23.28 5.69 -9.57
CA THR A 351 24.52 5.43 -8.83
C THR A 351 24.66 3.95 -8.50
N LEU A 352 23.59 3.31 -8.02
CA LEU A 352 23.57 1.87 -7.74
C LEU A 352 23.94 1.03 -8.97
N LEU A 353 23.29 1.29 -10.09
CA LEU A 353 23.58 0.57 -11.35
C LEU A 353 24.98 0.87 -11.88
N SER A 354 25.48 2.11 -11.74
CA SER A 354 26.83 2.48 -12.17
C SER A 354 27.90 1.77 -11.36
N GLU A 355 27.76 1.72 -10.03
CA GLU A 355 28.68 0.99 -9.15
C GLU A 355 28.62 -0.51 -9.39
N TRP A 356 27.43 -1.06 -9.54
CA TRP A 356 27.28 -2.48 -9.88
C TRP A 356 27.90 -2.83 -11.23
N LEU A 357 27.73 -2.00 -12.27
CA LEU A 357 28.38 -2.19 -13.55
C LEU A 357 29.90 -2.12 -13.46
N SER A 358 30.44 -1.25 -12.60
CA SER A 358 31.87 -1.19 -12.34
C SER A 358 32.37 -2.48 -11.68
N PHE A 359 31.65 -2.99 -10.69
CA PHE A 359 31.90 -4.29 -10.08
C PHE A 359 31.82 -5.42 -11.12
N ARG A 360 30.76 -5.49 -11.93
CA ARG A 360 30.60 -6.54 -12.96
C ARG A 360 31.71 -6.52 -14.00
N ARG A 361 32.12 -5.34 -14.45
CA ARG A 361 33.25 -5.19 -15.39
C ARG A 361 34.54 -5.72 -14.79
N ALA A 362 34.84 -5.37 -13.54
CA ALA A 362 36.02 -5.90 -12.86
C ALA A 362 35.97 -7.41 -12.69
N THR A 363 34.80 -7.96 -12.30
CA THR A 363 34.59 -9.40 -12.16
C THR A 363 34.80 -10.16 -13.48
N VAL A 364 34.21 -9.68 -14.57
CA VAL A 364 34.37 -10.31 -15.90
C VAL A 364 35.82 -10.22 -16.36
N ARG A 365 36.50 -9.08 -16.18
CA ARG A 365 37.93 -8.93 -16.50
C ARG A 365 38.78 -9.94 -15.74
N ARG A 366 38.62 -10.05 -14.42
CA ARG A 366 39.35 -11.02 -13.58
C ARG A 366 39.09 -12.46 -14.03
N ARG A 367 37.84 -12.79 -14.41
CA ARG A 367 37.51 -14.11 -14.92
C ARG A 367 38.24 -14.44 -16.20
N LEU A 368 38.30 -13.50 -17.16
CA LEU A 368 38.98 -13.67 -18.43
C LEU A 368 40.51 -13.76 -18.24
N GLU A 369 41.08 -12.92 -17.38
CA GLU A 369 42.51 -12.94 -17.02
C GLU A 369 42.88 -14.28 -16.37
N TYR A 370 42.10 -14.75 -15.41
CA TYR A 370 42.29 -16.05 -14.77
C TYR A 370 42.23 -17.20 -15.81
N ARG A 371 41.27 -17.17 -16.71
CA ARG A 371 41.17 -18.18 -17.78
C ARG A 371 42.37 -18.11 -18.73
N LEU A 372 42.78 -16.91 -19.11
CA LEU A 372 43.95 -16.70 -19.96
C LEU A 372 45.23 -17.24 -19.30
N GLU A 373 45.46 -16.94 -18.03
CA GLU A 373 46.61 -17.47 -17.30
C GLU A 373 46.65 -19.02 -17.29
N ARG A 374 45.50 -19.64 -17.06
CA ARG A 374 45.39 -21.11 -17.11
C ARG A 374 45.67 -21.67 -18.50
N ILE A 375 45.21 -21.04 -19.55
CA ILE A 375 45.47 -21.39 -20.94
C ILE A 375 46.96 -21.25 -21.23
N MET A 376 47.56 -20.12 -20.89
CA MET A 376 48.99 -19.90 -21.11
C MET A 376 49.85 -20.95 -20.39
N ARG A 377 49.51 -21.24 -19.15
CA ARG A 377 50.20 -22.32 -18.41
C ARG A 377 50.04 -23.70 -19.10
N ARG A 378 48.86 -24.01 -19.60
CA ARG A 378 48.60 -25.29 -20.30
C ARG A 378 49.31 -25.35 -21.65
N LEU A 379 49.26 -24.27 -22.44
CA LEU A 379 50.01 -24.15 -23.72
C LEU A 379 51.50 -24.36 -23.49
N HIS A 380 52.08 -23.74 -22.46
CA HIS A 380 53.49 -23.89 -22.10
C HIS A 380 53.86 -25.37 -21.82
N ILE A 381 53.01 -26.09 -21.12
CA ILE A 381 53.19 -27.54 -20.85
C ILE A 381 53.07 -28.34 -22.18
N LEU A 382 52.09 -28.04 -23.04
CA LEU A 382 51.89 -28.71 -24.31
C LEU A 382 53.09 -28.53 -25.29
N GLU A 383 53.67 -27.33 -25.27
CA GLU A 383 54.91 -27.04 -26.03
C GLU A 383 56.05 -27.99 -25.58
N GLY A 384 56.24 -28.17 -24.26
CA GLY A 384 57.20 -29.12 -23.68
C GLY A 384 56.91 -30.56 -24.13
N TYR A 385 55.61 -30.96 -24.11
CA TYR A 385 55.22 -32.30 -24.57
C TYR A 385 55.54 -32.52 -26.05
N LEU A 386 55.36 -31.56 -26.93
CA LEU A 386 55.71 -31.66 -28.34
C LEU A 386 57.21 -31.82 -28.55
N VAL A 387 58.03 -31.11 -27.80
CA VAL A 387 59.50 -31.26 -27.83
C VAL A 387 59.89 -32.69 -27.41
N ALA A 388 59.34 -33.16 -26.31
CA ALA A 388 59.58 -34.53 -25.83
C ALA A 388 59.13 -35.61 -26.85
N TYR A 389 57.97 -35.38 -27.49
CA TYR A 389 57.40 -36.27 -28.46
C TYR A 389 58.23 -36.41 -29.71
N LEU A 390 58.69 -35.27 -30.25
CA LEU A 390 59.55 -35.24 -31.46
C LEU A 390 60.93 -35.88 -31.23
N SER A 391 61.36 -36.00 -29.98
CA SER A 391 62.69 -36.52 -29.59
C SER A 391 62.56 -37.65 -28.54
N ILE A 392 61.51 -38.48 -28.66
CA ILE A 392 61.10 -39.42 -27.63
C ILE A 392 62.20 -40.39 -27.24
N ASP A 393 62.97 -40.94 -28.19
CA ASP A 393 64.04 -41.88 -27.93
C ASP A 393 65.17 -41.25 -27.09
N GLU A 394 65.46 -39.96 -27.35
CA GLU A 394 66.47 -39.25 -26.61
C GLU A 394 65.97 -38.87 -25.17
N VAL A 395 64.74 -38.53 -25.04
CA VAL A 395 64.10 -38.28 -23.71
C VAL A 395 64.14 -39.58 -22.90
N ILE A 396 63.78 -40.72 -23.46
CA ILE A 396 63.81 -41.99 -22.76
C ILE A 396 65.26 -42.37 -22.38
N LYS A 397 66.22 -42.11 -23.24
CA LYS A 397 67.61 -42.34 -22.97
C LYS A 397 68.09 -41.53 -21.78
N ILE A 398 67.85 -40.24 -21.78
CA ILE A 398 68.23 -39.34 -20.65
C ILE A 398 67.58 -39.82 -19.34
N ILE A 399 66.30 -40.15 -19.32
CA ILE A 399 65.60 -40.59 -18.11
C ILE A 399 66.21 -41.92 -17.57
N ARG A 400 66.76 -42.76 -18.44
CA ARG A 400 67.34 -44.06 -18.02
C ARG A 400 68.79 -44.00 -17.66
N GLU A 401 69.58 -43.09 -18.23
CA GLU A 401 71.04 -43.09 -18.13
C GLU A 401 71.56 -41.98 -17.22
N GLU A 402 70.81 -40.89 -17.00
CA GLU A 402 71.25 -39.79 -16.14
C GLU A 402 70.78 -39.98 -14.70
N ASP A 403 71.65 -39.66 -13.72
CA ASP A 403 71.32 -39.73 -12.30
C ASP A 403 70.32 -38.62 -11.92
N GLU A 404 70.41 -37.48 -12.59
CA GLU A 404 69.48 -36.35 -12.43
C GLU A 404 68.79 -35.99 -13.78
N PRO A 405 67.74 -36.68 -14.18
CA PRO A 405 67.13 -36.54 -15.52
C PRO A 405 66.51 -35.18 -15.77
N LYS A 406 65.97 -34.54 -14.75
CA LYS A 406 65.32 -33.21 -14.88
C LYS A 406 66.27 -32.12 -15.37
N PRO A 407 67.41 -31.86 -14.69
CA PRO A 407 68.44 -30.88 -15.18
C PRO A 407 68.96 -31.22 -16.59
N ALA A 408 69.16 -32.51 -16.88
CA ALA A 408 69.63 -32.96 -18.16
C ALA A 408 68.64 -32.71 -19.32
N LEU A 409 67.33 -32.93 -19.07
CA LEU A 409 66.25 -32.58 -20.00
C LEU A 409 66.19 -31.04 -20.23
N ILE A 410 66.27 -30.23 -19.16
CA ILE A 410 66.27 -28.80 -19.27
C ILE A 410 67.43 -28.28 -20.11
N ALA A 411 68.63 -28.78 -19.84
CA ALA A 411 69.86 -28.37 -20.57
C ALA A 411 69.82 -28.81 -22.04
N ARG A 412 69.36 -30.05 -22.32
CA ARG A 412 69.35 -30.60 -23.67
C ARG A 412 68.31 -30.04 -24.61
N PHE A 413 67.09 -29.78 -24.11
CA PHE A 413 65.96 -29.34 -24.92
C PHE A 413 65.54 -27.89 -24.66
N HIS A 414 66.31 -27.15 -23.79
CA HIS A 414 66.00 -25.77 -23.38
C HIS A 414 64.59 -25.61 -22.77
N LEU A 415 64.18 -26.61 -21.99
CA LEU A 415 62.90 -26.63 -21.31
C LEU A 415 62.89 -25.76 -20.07
N SER A 416 61.70 -25.29 -19.70
CA SER A 416 61.49 -24.69 -18.36
C SER A 416 61.37 -25.82 -17.30
N ASP A 417 61.56 -25.45 -16.04
CA ASP A 417 61.39 -26.38 -14.92
C ASP A 417 60.03 -27.06 -14.92
N ILE A 418 58.95 -26.31 -15.23
CA ILE A 418 57.57 -26.78 -15.32
C ILE A 418 57.40 -27.76 -16.47
N GLN A 419 58.01 -27.49 -17.64
CA GLN A 419 57.95 -28.38 -18.81
C GLN A 419 58.68 -29.71 -18.52
N ALA A 420 59.87 -29.63 -17.93
CA ALA A 420 60.64 -30.82 -17.60
C ALA A 420 59.95 -31.73 -16.57
N GLU A 421 59.36 -31.14 -15.52
CA GLU A 421 58.53 -31.85 -14.54
C GLU A 421 57.34 -32.51 -15.19
N ALA A 422 56.58 -31.78 -16.03
CA ALA A 422 55.44 -32.31 -16.73
C ALA A 422 55.79 -33.47 -17.67
N ILE A 423 56.99 -33.45 -18.31
CA ILE A 423 57.49 -34.56 -19.13
C ILE A 423 57.78 -35.78 -18.27
N LEU A 424 58.42 -35.61 -17.11
CA LEU A 424 58.72 -36.71 -16.18
C LEU A 424 57.44 -37.39 -15.62
N ASP A 425 56.38 -36.59 -15.43
CA ASP A 425 55.07 -37.05 -14.97
C ASP A 425 54.22 -37.71 -16.06
N LEU A 426 54.71 -37.76 -17.33
CA LEU A 426 53.96 -38.37 -18.43
C LEU A 426 53.74 -39.86 -18.22
N LYS A 427 52.49 -40.28 -18.33
CA LYS A 427 52.14 -41.70 -18.33
C LYS A 427 52.58 -42.36 -19.65
N LEU A 428 53.27 -43.48 -19.60
CA LEU A 428 53.76 -44.22 -20.77
C LEU A 428 52.72 -44.43 -21.89
N ARG A 429 51.45 -44.59 -21.52
CA ARG A 429 50.35 -44.72 -22.50
C ARG A 429 50.14 -43.46 -23.36
N ASN A 430 50.56 -42.32 -22.89
CA ASN A 430 50.42 -41.05 -23.59
C ASN A 430 51.51 -40.81 -24.62
N LEU A 431 52.45 -41.74 -24.80
CA LEU A 431 53.53 -41.72 -25.80
C LEU A 431 53.10 -42.32 -27.15
N ALA A 432 51.83 -42.73 -27.31
CA ALA A 432 51.32 -43.31 -28.55
C ALA A 432 51.16 -42.23 -29.63
N LYS A 433 51.34 -42.60 -30.95
CA LYS A 433 51.26 -41.69 -32.09
C LYS A 433 49.91 -40.91 -32.16
N LEU A 434 48.85 -41.49 -31.69
CA LEU A 434 47.53 -40.84 -31.60
C LEU A 434 47.50 -39.64 -30.59
N GLU A 435 48.37 -39.63 -29.60
CA GLU A 435 48.42 -38.55 -28.60
C GLU A 435 49.07 -37.24 -29.18
N GLU A 436 49.97 -37.32 -30.13
CA GLU A 436 50.50 -36.13 -30.84
C GLU A 436 49.39 -35.34 -31.53
N MET A 437 48.47 -36.03 -32.22
CA MET A 437 47.35 -35.36 -32.89
C MET A 437 46.41 -34.71 -31.87
N LYS A 438 46.22 -35.35 -30.70
CA LYS A 438 45.40 -34.80 -29.63
C LYS A 438 46.08 -33.57 -28.99
N ILE A 439 47.40 -33.62 -28.76
CA ILE A 439 48.17 -32.52 -28.20
C ILE A 439 48.11 -31.30 -29.13
N ARG A 440 48.31 -31.53 -30.46
CA ARG A 440 48.19 -30.46 -31.45
C ARG A 440 46.78 -29.90 -31.52
N GLY A 441 45.76 -30.76 -31.55
CA GLY A 441 44.36 -30.33 -31.53
C GLY A 441 44.01 -29.49 -30.27
N GLU A 442 44.43 -29.93 -29.09
CA GLU A 442 44.26 -29.17 -27.84
C GLU A 442 45.02 -27.84 -27.90
N GLN A 443 46.23 -27.83 -28.47
CA GLN A 443 47.01 -26.61 -28.63
C GLN A 443 46.34 -25.59 -29.58
N ASP A 444 45.81 -26.06 -30.71
CA ASP A 444 45.09 -25.20 -31.65
C ASP A 444 43.82 -24.61 -31.01
N GLU A 445 43.01 -25.42 -30.35
CA GLU A 445 41.80 -24.92 -29.61
C GLU A 445 42.16 -23.88 -28.55
N LEU A 446 43.21 -24.14 -27.75
CA LEU A 446 43.65 -23.24 -26.70
C LEU A 446 44.27 -21.95 -27.27
N ASN A 447 44.96 -21.99 -28.42
CA ASN A 447 45.47 -20.81 -29.11
C ASN A 447 44.31 -19.94 -29.63
N GLU A 448 43.29 -20.52 -30.22
CA GLU A 448 42.09 -19.79 -30.64
C GLU A 448 41.38 -19.12 -29.44
N GLU A 449 41.24 -19.87 -28.33
CA GLU A 449 40.65 -19.31 -27.11
C GLU A 449 41.52 -18.18 -26.51
N ARG A 450 42.86 -18.35 -26.47
CA ARG A 450 43.80 -17.33 -26.03
C ARG A 450 43.63 -16.05 -26.85
N ASP A 451 43.64 -16.17 -28.17
CA ASP A 451 43.51 -15.02 -29.10
C ASP A 451 42.17 -14.31 -28.92
N TYR A 452 41.09 -15.05 -28.67
CA TYR A 452 39.81 -14.47 -28.36
C TYR A 452 39.83 -13.70 -27.02
N LEU A 453 40.43 -14.28 -25.97
CA LEU A 453 40.54 -13.65 -24.65
C LEU A 453 41.38 -12.39 -24.67
N GLU A 454 42.57 -12.43 -25.34
CA GLU A 454 43.47 -11.27 -25.49
C GLU A 454 42.79 -10.14 -26.24
N LYS A 455 42.10 -10.46 -27.37
CA LYS A 455 41.32 -9.46 -28.12
C LYS A 455 40.19 -8.86 -27.32
N THR A 456 39.55 -9.66 -26.45
CA THR A 456 38.46 -9.22 -25.62
C THR A 456 38.94 -8.34 -24.46
N LEU A 457 40.03 -8.75 -23.79
CA LEU A 457 40.67 -7.99 -22.71
C LEU A 457 41.29 -6.68 -23.20
N GLY A 458 41.82 -6.66 -24.42
CA GLY A 458 42.41 -5.49 -25.06
C GLY A 458 41.40 -4.47 -25.60
N SER A 459 40.10 -4.75 -25.57
CA SER A 459 39.08 -3.88 -26.14
C SER A 459 37.89 -3.68 -25.19
N GLU A 460 37.72 -2.45 -24.67
CA GLU A 460 36.57 -2.06 -23.86
C GLU A 460 35.23 -2.27 -24.60
N ALA A 461 35.19 -2.09 -25.90
CA ALA A 461 33.99 -2.32 -26.71
C ALA A 461 33.59 -3.81 -26.74
N ARG A 462 34.59 -4.71 -26.88
CA ARG A 462 34.35 -6.17 -26.85
C ARG A 462 33.93 -6.62 -25.47
N LEU A 463 34.55 -6.14 -24.40
CA LEU A 463 34.20 -6.44 -23.04
C LEU A 463 32.75 -6.00 -22.73
N LYS A 464 32.34 -4.79 -23.14
CA LYS A 464 30.96 -4.34 -23.03
C LYS A 464 29.98 -5.25 -23.79
N THR A 465 30.34 -5.66 -25.00
CA THR A 465 29.50 -6.57 -25.81
C THR A 465 29.32 -7.92 -25.14
N LEU A 466 30.39 -8.47 -24.54
CA LEU A 466 30.34 -9.71 -23.79
C LEU A 466 29.41 -9.57 -22.57
N ILE A 467 29.57 -8.52 -21.76
CA ILE A 467 28.72 -8.27 -20.59
C ILE A 467 27.25 -8.15 -21.00
N LYS A 468 26.93 -7.43 -22.08
CA LYS A 468 25.55 -7.34 -22.59
C LYS A 468 24.99 -8.69 -23.02
N LYS A 469 25.80 -9.53 -23.67
CA LYS A 469 25.40 -10.88 -24.07
C LYS A 469 25.07 -11.74 -22.84
N GLU A 470 25.92 -11.68 -21.82
CA GLU A 470 25.72 -12.43 -20.56
C GLU A 470 24.47 -11.96 -19.80
N LEU A 471 24.27 -10.65 -19.69
CA LEU A 471 23.07 -10.08 -19.08
C LEU A 471 21.78 -10.53 -19.77
N ARG A 472 21.76 -10.53 -21.11
CA ARG A 472 20.60 -11.02 -21.88
C ARG A 472 20.36 -12.50 -21.69
N ALA A 473 21.43 -13.31 -21.62
CA ALA A 473 21.29 -14.72 -21.34
C ALA A 473 20.68 -15.00 -19.96
N VAL A 474 20.98 -14.18 -18.95
CA VAL A 474 20.32 -14.30 -17.64
C VAL A 474 18.84 -13.96 -17.75
N VAL A 475 18.45 -12.90 -18.50
CA VAL A 475 17.04 -12.58 -18.75
C VAL A 475 16.32 -13.70 -19.48
N GLU A 476 16.94 -14.31 -20.49
CA GLU A 476 16.36 -15.43 -21.23
C GLU A 476 16.09 -16.65 -20.33
N ASN A 477 16.94 -16.89 -19.34
CA ASN A 477 16.82 -18.06 -18.45
C ASN A 477 15.95 -17.83 -17.21
N HIS A 478 15.83 -16.59 -16.73
CA HIS A 478 15.22 -16.26 -15.45
C HIS A 478 14.24 -15.07 -15.51
N GLY A 479 14.09 -14.41 -16.67
CA GLY A 479 13.17 -13.30 -16.83
C GLY A 479 11.72 -13.76 -16.76
N ASP A 480 10.89 -12.93 -16.17
CA ASP A 480 9.45 -13.13 -16.05
C ASP A 480 8.70 -11.79 -16.20
N GLU A 481 7.39 -11.86 -16.25
CA GLU A 481 6.55 -10.66 -16.31
C GLU A 481 6.50 -9.93 -14.96
N ARG A 482 6.18 -8.63 -15.03
CA ARG A 482 5.93 -7.81 -13.85
C ARG A 482 4.71 -8.34 -13.09
N ARG A 483 4.82 -8.49 -11.76
CA ARG A 483 3.73 -8.92 -10.89
C ARG A 483 2.94 -7.74 -10.33
N SER A 484 3.61 -6.66 -9.89
CA SER A 484 2.96 -5.49 -9.30
C SER A 484 2.67 -4.43 -10.36
N PRO A 485 1.41 -4.29 -10.88
CA PRO A 485 1.07 -3.27 -11.86
C PRO A 485 1.14 -1.86 -11.24
N ILE A 486 1.59 -0.90 -12.05
CA ILE A 486 1.62 0.51 -11.66
C ILE A 486 0.42 1.18 -12.31
N VAL A 487 -0.54 1.63 -11.51
CA VAL A 487 -1.82 2.14 -11.97
C VAL A 487 -2.17 3.46 -11.28
N ALA A 488 -2.81 4.37 -12.01
CA ALA A 488 -3.39 5.56 -11.42
C ALA A 488 -4.72 5.21 -10.76
N ARG A 489 -4.88 5.57 -9.47
CA ARG A 489 -6.12 5.39 -8.71
C ARG A 489 -6.46 6.67 -7.96
N GLU A 490 -7.75 6.91 -7.76
CA GLU A 490 -8.19 7.98 -6.87
C GLU A 490 -7.79 7.68 -5.42
N GLU A 491 -7.62 8.74 -4.63
CA GLU A 491 -7.36 8.60 -3.19
C GLU A 491 -8.53 7.91 -2.49
N ALA A 492 -8.19 6.97 -1.61
CA ALA A 492 -9.16 6.29 -0.79
C ALA A 492 -9.80 7.27 0.21
N LYS A 493 -11.14 7.20 0.35
CA LYS A 493 -11.92 8.08 1.21
C LYS A 493 -12.60 7.29 2.31
N VAL A 494 -12.54 7.81 3.53
CA VAL A 494 -13.37 7.28 4.63
C VAL A 494 -14.78 7.82 4.45
N PHE A 495 -15.74 6.94 4.21
CA PHE A 495 -17.14 7.29 4.11
C PHE A 495 -17.82 7.19 5.47
N ASN A 496 -18.76 8.09 5.72
CA ASN A 496 -19.64 7.98 6.88
C ASN A 496 -20.65 6.85 6.67
N GLU A 497 -21.16 6.31 7.78
CA GLU A 497 -22.20 5.26 7.77
C GLU A 497 -23.41 5.61 6.87
N LEU A 498 -23.75 6.89 6.78
CA LEU A 498 -24.83 7.41 5.96
C LEU A 498 -24.56 7.33 4.44
N GLU A 499 -23.31 7.52 4.03
CA GLU A 499 -22.89 7.52 2.62
C GLU A 499 -22.79 6.11 2.04
N LEU A 500 -22.47 5.12 2.90
CA LEU A 500 -22.36 3.71 2.53
C LEU A 500 -23.68 2.95 2.62
N SER A 501 -24.74 3.56 3.22
CA SER A 501 -26.05 2.92 3.35
C SER A 501 -26.85 3.02 2.06
N THR A 502 -27.75 2.04 1.83
CA THR A 502 -28.65 2.05 0.65
C THR A 502 -29.50 3.32 0.61
N ALA A 503 -29.58 3.94 -0.57
CA ALA A 503 -30.39 5.13 -0.80
C ALA A 503 -31.86 4.77 -1.13
N ASP A 504 -32.47 3.86 -0.33
CA ASP A 504 -33.87 3.44 -0.55
C ASP A 504 -34.84 4.61 -0.31
N PRO A 505 -35.86 4.80 -1.15
CA PRO A 505 -36.90 5.79 -0.93
C PRO A 505 -37.70 5.41 0.31
N ILE A 506 -37.89 6.36 1.23
CA ILE A 506 -38.63 6.18 2.47
C ILE A 506 -39.54 7.37 2.74
N THR A 507 -40.66 7.11 3.42
CA THR A 507 -41.52 8.13 4.02
C THR A 507 -41.39 8.04 5.54
N ILE A 508 -40.87 9.10 6.15
CA ILE A 508 -40.74 9.20 7.60
C ILE A 508 -42.00 9.84 8.15
N VAL A 509 -42.58 9.22 9.18
CA VAL A 509 -43.86 9.63 9.77
C VAL A 509 -43.64 9.89 11.25
N LEU A 510 -44.16 11.04 11.71
CA LEU A 510 -44.19 11.47 13.11
C LEU A 510 -45.63 11.62 13.57
N SER A 511 -45.96 10.99 14.70
CA SER A 511 -47.29 11.08 15.33
C SER A 511 -47.42 12.33 16.25
N GLU A 512 -48.67 12.68 16.62
CA GLU A 512 -48.98 13.75 17.56
C GLU A 512 -48.28 13.59 18.91
N LYS A 513 -48.18 12.35 19.43
CA LYS A 513 -47.50 12.05 20.68
C LYS A 513 -45.99 11.83 20.54
N GLY A 514 -45.40 12.14 19.36
CA GLY A 514 -43.96 12.09 19.12
C GLY A 514 -43.40 10.69 18.89
N TRP A 515 -44.20 9.77 18.31
CA TRP A 515 -43.72 8.48 17.85
C TRP A 515 -43.25 8.58 16.40
N ILE A 516 -42.03 8.08 16.11
CA ILE A 516 -41.42 8.14 14.79
C ILE A 516 -41.24 6.75 14.19
N ARG A 517 -41.44 6.65 12.87
CA ARG A 517 -41.24 5.43 12.06
C ARG A 517 -40.95 5.77 10.61
N ALA A 518 -40.40 4.81 9.84
CA ALA A 518 -40.14 4.93 8.42
C ALA A 518 -40.86 3.85 7.63
N ALA A 519 -41.62 4.27 6.63
CA ALA A 519 -42.25 3.39 5.65
C ALA A 519 -41.38 3.28 4.39
N LYS A 520 -41.36 2.14 3.70
CA LYS A 520 -40.69 1.98 2.42
C LYS A 520 -41.49 2.63 1.30
N GLY A 521 -40.82 3.37 0.43
CA GLY A 521 -41.41 4.08 -0.70
C GLY A 521 -41.99 5.44 -0.39
N HIS A 522 -42.41 6.17 -1.42
CA HIS A 522 -43.02 7.49 -1.34
C HIS A 522 -44.57 7.46 -1.53
N GLU A 523 -45.12 6.31 -1.92
CA GLU A 523 -46.56 6.11 -2.22
C GLU A 523 -47.40 5.81 -0.96
N VAL A 524 -46.79 5.86 0.22
CA VAL A 524 -47.47 5.57 1.47
C VAL A 524 -48.31 6.77 1.88
N ASP A 525 -49.60 6.52 2.16
CA ASP A 525 -50.48 7.49 2.79
C ASP A 525 -50.28 7.47 4.30
N PRO A 526 -49.69 8.52 4.91
CA PRO A 526 -49.40 8.54 6.32
C PRO A 526 -50.65 8.53 7.22
N GLU A 527 -51.77 9.04 6.76
CA GLU A 527 -53.02 9.09 7.54
C GLU A 527 -53.66 7.71 7.68
N SER A 528 -53.47 6.85 6.67
CA SER A 528 -54.01 5.46 6.66
C SER A 528 -53.23 4.51 7.58
N LEU A 529 -52.11 4.89 8.13
CA LEU A 529 -51.27 4.03 9.01
C LEU A 529 -51.94 3.85 10.38
N SER A 530 -51.70 2.70 11.03
CA SER A 530 -52.24 2.47 12.39
C SER A 530 -51.41 3.24 13.43
N TYR A 531 -52.13 3.96 14.29
CA TYR A 531 -51.54 4.71 15.42
C TYR A 531 -51.96 4.09 16.77
N LYS A 532 -51.25 4.44 17.83
CA LYS A 532 -51.66 4.02 19.19
C LYS A 532 -52.99 4.66 19.57
N SER A 533 -53.73 4.03 20.49
CA SER A 533 -55.00 4.58 20.97
C SER A 533 -54.82 6.03 21.50
N GLY A 534 -55.60 6.93 20.94
CA GLY A 534 -55.55 8.36 21.24
C GLY A 534 -54.30 9.10 20.69
N ASP A 535 -53.62 8.54 19.69
CA ASP A 535 -52.57 9.20 18.92
C ASP A 535 -53.00 9.33 17.44
N GLY A 536 -52.40 10.23 16.70
CA GLY A 536 -52.72 10.49 15.30
C GLY A 536 -51.52 10.94 14.46
N PHE A 537 -51.75 11.07 13.19
CA PHE A 537 -50.77 11.64 12.24
C PHE A 537 -50.47 13.08 12.59
N LYS A 538 -49.16 13.48 12.57
CA LYS A 538 -48.78 14.92 12.74
C LYS A 538 -47.98 15.43 11.54
N PHE A 539 -46.86 14.76 11.21
CA PHE A 539 -45.99 15.17 10.11
C PHE A 539 -45.48 13.94 9.34
N ALA A 540 -45.25 14.15 8.05
CA ALA A 540 -44.53 13.19 7.21
C ALA A 540 -43.58 13.93 6.30
N THR A 541 -42.44 13.29 5.98
CA THR A 541 -41.48 13.79 4.97
C THR A 541 -41.00 12.61 4.13
N ARG A 542 -40.86 12.86 2.83
CA ARG A 542 -40.33 11.92 1.85
C ARG A 542 -38.83 12.14 1.72
N GLY A 543 -38.02 11.08 1.76
CA GLY A 543 -36.58 11.16 1.67
C GLY A 543 -35.96 9.84 1.26
N ARG A 544 -34.67 9.68 1.51
CA ARG A 544 -33.95 8.43 1.29
C ARG A 544 -33.37 7.92 2.60
N SER A 545 -33.17 6.61 2.70
CA SER A 545 -32.66 5.96 3.91
C SER A 545 -31.26 6.45 4.33
N ASN A 546 -30.44 6.89 3.39
CA ASN A 546 -29.09 7.41 3.59
C ASN A 546 -29.04 8.91 3.92
N ILE A 547 -30.19 9.60 3.95
CA ILE A 547 -30.30 11.03 4.31
C ILE A 547 -30.82 11.14 5.74
N PRO A 548 -30.22 11.98 6.63
CA PRO A 548 -30.69 12.13 7.99
C PRO A 548 -32.06 12.81 8.04
N ALA A 549 -32.87 12.43 9.03
CA ALA A 549 -34.06 13.16 9.40
C ALA A 549 -33.72 14.22 10.45
N VAL A 550 -34.32 15.40 10.33
CA VAL A 550 -34.24 16.49 11.33
C VAL A 550 -35.63 16.77 11.88
N VAL A 551 -35.74 16.73 13.20
CA VAL A 551 -36.97 17.10 13.92
C VAL A 551 -36.77 18.43 14.61
N PHE A 552 -37.79 19.28 14.57
CA PHE A 552 -37.82 20.56 15.29
C PHE A 552 -38.76 20.47 16.51
N ASP A 553 -38.35 21.04 17.62
CA ASP A 553 -39.19 21.20 18.78
C ASP A 553 -39.77 22.62 18.93
N SER A 554 -40.75 22.75 19.79
CA SER A 554 -41.42 24.05 20.08
C SER A 554 -40.49 25.09 20.71
N THR A 555 -39.29 24.76 21.14
CA THR A 555 -38.30 25.68 21.69
C THR A 555 -37.31 26.22 20.65
N GLY A 556 -37.41 25.78 19.38
CA GLY A 556 -36.54 26.19 18.28
C GLY A 556 -35.25 25.40 18.17
N ARG A 557 -35.23 24.18 18.74
CA ARG A 557 -34.10 23.23 18.63
C ARG A 557 -34.34 22.25 17.50
N ALA A 558 -33.26 21.95 16.80
CA ALA A 558 -33.20 20.90 15.79
C ALA A 558 -32.47 19.65 16.33
N TYR A 559 -32.94 18.47 15.96
CA TYR A 559 -32.40 17.17 16.35
C TYR A 559 -32.22 16.32 15.11
N SER A 560 -31.04 15.78 14.88
CA SER A 560 -30.76 14.91 13.74
C SER A 560 -30.70 13.45 14.13
N MET A 561 -31.21 12.59 13.26
CA MET A 561 -31.15 11.15 13.42
C MET A 561 -30.95 10.43 12.08
N ALA A 562 -30.29 9.30 12.10
CA ALA A 562 -30.08 8.46 10.92
C ALA A 562 -31.39 7.81 10.49
N SER A 563 -31.84 8.08 9.27
CA SER A 563 -33.14 7.61 8.77
C SER A 563 -33.20 6.09 8.60
N HIS A 564 -32.07 5.44 8.24
CA HIS A 564 -32.00 3.98 8.08
C HIS A 564 -32.17 3.22 9.41
N ASN A 565 -31.97 3.88 10.57
CA ASN A 565 -32.11 3.33 11.89
C ASN A 565 -33.53 3.51 12.48
N LEU A 566 -34.45 4.12 11.73
CA LEU A 566 -35.82 4.29 12.18
C LEU A 566 -36.61 2.97 12.13
N PRO A 567 -37.52 2.74 13.12
CA PRO A 567 -38.34 1.55 13.11
C PRO A 567 -39.27 1.49 11.91
N SER A 568 -39.55 0.28 11.41
CA SER A 568 -40.44 0.08 10.27
C SER A 568 -41.87 0.52 10.59
N ALA A 569 -42.55 1.13 9.60
CA ALA A 569 -43.96 1.51 9.69
C ALA A 569 -44.93 0.33 9.70
N ARG A 570 -44.47 -0.93 9.63
CA ARG A 570 -45.30 -2.11 9.93
C ARG A 570 -45.70 -2.16 11.39
N GLY A 571 -44.90 -1.55 12.28
CA GLY A 571 -45.23 -1.32 13.68
C GLY A 571 -45.70 0.09 13.97
N GLN A 572 -45.94 0.40 15.22
CA GLN A 572 -46.40 1.71 15.66
C GLN A 572 -45.26 2.74 15.85
N GLY A 573 -44.02 2.35 15.58
CA GLY A 573 -42.85 3.20 15.77
C GLY A 573 -42.31 3.17 17.21
N GLU A 574 -41.47 4.16 17.53
CA GLU A 574 -40.90 4.36 18.88
C GLU A 574 -40.95 5.84 19.29
N PRO A 575 -40.97 6.15 20.60
CA PRO A 575 -40.99 7.51 21.06
C PRO A 575 -39.64 8.22 20.76
N LEU A 576 -39.70 9.44 20.22
CA LEU A 576 -38.51 10.26 19.96
C LEU A 576 -37.66 10.50 21.22
N THR A 577 -38.29 10.59 22.39
CA THR A 577 -37.58 10.79 23.66
C THR A 577 -36.64 9.65 24.06
N GLY A 578 -36.72 8.48 23.40
CA GLY A 578 -35.74 7.41 23.52
C GLY A 578 -34.45 7.67 22.73
N ARG A 579 -34.52 8.54 21.73
CA ARG A 579 -33.39 8.86 20.85
C ARG A 579 -32.76 10.22 21.11
N ILE A 580 -33.58 11.19 21.50
CA ILE A 580 -33.19 12.59 21.72
C ILE A 580 -33.66 13.06 23.11
N ASN A 581 -33.01 14.12 23.62
CA ASN A 581 -33.28 14.69 24.92
C ASN A 581 -33.85 16.10 24.80
N PRO A 582 -35.17 16.28 24.47
CA PRO A 582 -35.76 17.57 24.37
C PRO A 582 -35.96 18.19 25.77
N PRO A 583 -36.05 19.55 25.88
CA PRO A 583 -36.43 20.20 27.15
C PRO A 583 -37.79 19.71 27.64
N SER A 584 -37.97 19.71 28.96
CA SER A 584 -39.24 19.28 29.57
C SER A 584 -40.42 20.11 29.03
N GLY A 585 -41.47 19.42 28.59
CA GLY A 585 -42.67 20.05 28.01
C GLY A 585 -42.52 20.50 26.55
N ALA A 586 -41.43 20.25 25.91
CA ALA A 586 -41.27 20.57 24.47
C ALA A 586 -42.15 19.62 23.64
N THR A 587 -42.79 20.16 22.59
CA THR A 587 -43.55 19.46 21.57
C THR A 587 -42.79 19.51 20.24
N PHE A 588 -43.02 18.52 19.37
CA PHE A 588 -42.35 18.47 18.07
C PHE A 588 -43.19 19.18 17.01
N GLU A 589 -42.61 20.21 16.35
CA GLU A 589 -43.33 21.10 15.45
C GLU A 589 -42.83 21.06 13.99
N GLY A 590 -41.94 20.12 13.65
CA GLY A 590 -41.49 19.91 12.29
C GLY A 590 -40.68 18.68 12.11
N LEU A 591 -40.71 18.12 10.88
CA LEU A 591 -39.95 16.94 10.44
C LEU A 591 -39.45 17.24 9.02
N LEU A 592 -38.13 17.18 8.82
CA LEU A 592 -37.47 17.51 7.56
C LEU A 592 -36.49 16.40 7.16
N THR A 593 -36.30 16.24 5.87
CA THR A 593 -35.19 15.52 5.23
C THR A 593 -34.68 16.36 4.06
N GLY A 594 -33.39 16.25 3.74
CA GLY A 594 -32.80 17.02 2.64
C GLY A 594 -31.31 16.75 2.46
N VAL A 595 -30.79 17.16 1.32
CA VAL A 595 -29.34 17.20 1.08
C VAL A 595 -28.72 18.44 1.74
N PRO A 596 -27.40 18.49 1.97
CA PRO A 596 -26.75 19.56 2.75
C PRO A 596 -27.09 21.00 2.31
N ASP A 597 -27.30 21.22 1.00
CA ASP A 597 -27.55 22.55 0.41
C ASP A 597 -29.05 22.89 0.28
N ASP A 598 -29.94 21.96 0.61
CA ASP A 598 -31.38 22.26 0.63
C ASP A 598 -31.70 23.35 1.61
N ARG A 599 -32.59 24.30 1.20
CA ARG A 599 -32.95 25.46 1.95
C ARG A 599 -34.35 25.35 2.56
N PHE A 600 -34.47 25.78 3.80
CA PHE A 600 -35.71 25.72 4.55
C PHE A 600 -36.02 27.10 5.16
N LEU A 601 -37.29 27.45 5.17
CA LEU A 601 -37.78 28.68 5.78
C LEU A 601 -38.20 28.37 7.23
N LEU A 602 -37.50 28.97 8.18
CA LEU A 602 -37.76 28.83 9.61
C LEU A 602 -38.41 30.11 10.16
N ALA A 603 -39.47 29.94 10.92
CA ALA A 603 -40.16 31.11 11.48
C ALA A 603 -40.80 30.85 12.86
N SER A 604 -41.03 31.93 13.59
CA SER A 604 -41.84 31.95 14.80
C SER A 604 -43.22 32.55 14.55
N ASP A 605 -44.22 32.16 15.34
CA ASP A 605 -45.58 32.70 15.29
C ASP A 605 -45.65 34.19 15.62
N ALA A 606 -44.57 34.76 16.15
CA ALA A 606 -44.42 36.21 16.33
C ALA A 606 -44.02 36.95 15.03
N GLY A 607 -43.94 36.28 13.88
CA GLY A 607 -43.67 36.84 12.58
C GLY A 607 -42.20 37.15 12.26
N TYR A 608 -41.26 36.45 12.88
CA TYR A 608 -39.83 36.52 12.60
C TYR A 608 -39.32 35.23 12.01
N GLY A 609 -38.38 35.29 11.08
CA GLY A 609 -37.77 34.11 10.50
C GLY A 609 -36.62 34.41 9.55
N PHE A 610 -36.06 33.35 8.96
CA PHE A 610 -34.90 33.37 8.07
C PHE A 610 -34.83 32.09 7.24
N VAL A 611 -33.96 32.08 6.25
CA VAL A 611 -33.63 30.88 5.44
C VAL A 611 -32.44 30.16 6.09
N ALA A 612 -32.53 28.85 6.27
CA ALA A 612 -31.45 28.03 6.76
C ALA A 612 -31.13 26.90 5.77
N ARG A 613 -29.85 26.51 5.67
CA ARG A 613 -29.45 25.28 4.92
C ARG A 613 -29.68 24.07 5.77
N PHE A 614 -29.95 22.93 5.12
CA PHE A 614 -30.14 21.68 5.84
C PHE A 614 -28.89 21.29 6.65
N SER A 615 -27.68 21.53 6.11
CA SER A 615 -26.43 21.34 6.84
C SER A 615 -26.35 22.08 8.16
N ASP A 616 -26.95 23.30 8.25
CA ASP A 616 -26.98 24.11 9.46
C ASP A 616 -27.92 23.55 10.54
N LEU A 617 -28.91 22.73 10.15
CA LEU A 617 -29.88 22.13 11.03
C LEU A 617 -29.36 20.83 11.66
N GLN A 618 -28.29 20.26 11.11
CA GLN A 618 -27.76 19.00 11.57
C GLN A 618 -26.97 19.10 12.87
N THR A 619 -27.08 18.09 13.74
CA THR A 619 -26.34 18.00 15.00
C THR A 619 -26.17 16.55 15.44
N LYS A 620 -25.01 16.24 16.03
CA LYS A 620 -24.75 14.95 16.68
C LYS A 620 -25.18 14.96 18.16
N ASN A 621 -25.59 16.11 18.72
CA ASN A 621 -25.93 16.23 20.12
C ASN A 621 -27.37 15.81 20.35
N ARG A 622 -27.59 14.85 21.24
CA ARG A 622 -28.93 14.38 21.66
C ARG A 622 -29.80 15.47 22.32
N ALA A 623 -29.18 16.50 22.93
CA ALA A 623 -29.88 17.64 23.49
C ALA A 623 -30.30 18.69 22.43
N GLY A 624 -30.02 18.39 21.14
CA GLY A 624 -30.33 19.25 20.01
C GLY A 624 -29.46 20.52 19.93
N LYS A 625 -29.57 21.19 18.80
CA LYS A 625 -28.92 22.51 18.50
C LYS A 625 -29.97 23.58 18.46
N ALA A 626 -29.81 24.68 19.24
CA ALA A 626 -30.69 25.85 19.16
C ALA A 626 -30.43 26.54 17.84
N VAL A 627 -31.41 26.50 16.94
CA VAL A 627 -31.35 27.11 15.60
C VAL A 627 -32.21 28.34 15.54
N LEU A 628 -33.48 28.28 15.96
CA LEU A 628 -34.40 29.39 15.94
C LEU A 628 -34.52 30.00 17.34
N SER A 629 -34.11 31.27 17.48
CA SER A 629 -34.28 32.04 18.72
C SER A 629 -35.68 32.64 18.77
N LEU A 630 -36.47 32.21 19.74
CA LEU A 630 -37.87 32.63 19.89
C LEU A 630 -38.01 33.88 20.75
N PRO A 631 -38.86 34.85 20.36
CA PRO A 631 -39.35 35.87 21.26
C PRO A 631 -40.08 35.29 22.47
N LYS A 632 -40.10 35.99 23.60
CA LYS A 632 -40.77 35.52 24.81
C LYS A 632 -42.25 35.16 24.53
N GLY A 633 -42.64 33.93 24.82
CA GLY A 633 -44.00 33.43 24.59
C GLY A 633 -44.32 32.98 23.16
N ALA A 634 -43.41 33.15 22.21
CA ALA A 634 -43.60 32.70 20.84
C ALA A 634 -43.31 31.22 20.68
N ARG A 635 -43.92 30.59 19.64
CA ARG A 635 -43.73 29.16 19.25
C ARG A 635 -43.16 29.07 17.87
N VAL A 636 -42.56 27.95 17.58
CA VAL A 636 -42.09 27.59 16.21
C VAL A 636 -43.30 27.34 15.32
N ILE A 637 -43.25 27.81 14.10
CA ILE A 637 -44.11 27.38 13.00
C ILE A 637 -43.42 26.26 12.27
N ALA A 638 -44.21 25.27 11.77
CA ALA A 638 -43.65 24.17 10.98
C ALA A 638 -42.75 24.73 9.85
N PRO A 639 -41.48 24.26 9.75
CA PRO A 639 -40.59 24.71 8.71
C PRO A 639 -41.12 24.42 7.31
N ALA A 640 -40.98 25.39 6.40
CA ALA A 640 -41.41 25.23 5.02
C ALA A 640 -40.22 24.95 4.09
N VAL A 641 -40.40 23.96 3.19
CA VAL A 641 -39.42 23.63 2.15
C VAL A 641 -39.38 24.80 1.14
N ILE A 642 -38.19 25.23 0.76
CA ILE A 642 -38.00 26.19 -0.33
C ILE A 642 -37.81 25.38 -1.62
N GLY A 643 -38.76 25.53 -2.56
CA GLY A 643 -38.73 24.83 -3.85
C GLY A 643 -37.56 25.30 -4.72
N GLU A 644 -37.32 24.57 -5.82
CA GLU A 644 -36.35 24.93 -6.86
C GLU A 644 -36.89 26.13 -7.66
N GLY A 645 -36.04 27.13 -7.93
CA GLY A 645 -36.39 28.29 -8.77
C GLY A 645 -35.61 29.54 -8.37
N THR A 646 -35.44 30.44 -9.33
CA THR A 646 -34.69 31.68 -9.14
C THR A 646 -35.59 32.86 -8.65
N ASP A 647 -36.90 32.78 -8.86
CA ASP A 647 -37.84 33.89 -8.64
C ASP A 647 -38.94 33.53 -7.63
N LEU A 648 -38.49 33.13 -6.43
CA LEU A 648 -39.38 32.68 -5.37
C LEU A 648 -39.88 33.85 -4.51
N SER A 649 -41.17 33.82 -4.21
CA SER A 649 -41.81 34.73 -3.25
C SER A 649 -42.18 34.01 -1.96
N VAL A 650 -42.16 34.68 -0.85
CA VAL A 650 -42.64 34.19 0.44
C VAL A 650 -44.04 34.70 0.66
N ALA A 651 -44.98 33.82 0.97
CA ALA A 651 -46.33 34.16 1.40
C ALA A 651 -46.48 33.90 2.92
N ALA A 652 -46.91 34.87 3.66
CA ALA A 652 -47.12 34.81 5.10
C ALA A 652 -48.51 35.31 5.49
N VAL A 653 -49.24 34.50 6.31
CA VAL A 653 -50.61 34.84 6.72
C VAL A 653 -50.75 34.81 8.24
N THR A 654 -51.47 35.77 8.80
CA THR A 654 -51.85 35.79 10.21
C THR A 654 -53.21 35.15 10.47
N ASN A 655 -53.48 34.74 11.72
CA ASN A 655 -54.77 34.25 12.19
C ASN A 655 -55.92 35.28 12.02
N GLU A 656 -55.57 36.57 11.88
CA GLU A 656 -56.50 37.70 11.58
C GLU A 656 -56.73 37.87 10.06
N GLY A 657 -56.26 36.96 9.23
CA GLY A 657 -56.40 36.98 7.79
C GLY A 657 -55.64 38.08 7.10
N ARG A 658 -54.48 38.45 7.59
CA ARG A 658 -53.58 39.36 6.90
C ARG A 658 -52.55 38.56 6.11
N LEU A 659 -52.56 38.72 4.78
CA LEU A 659 -51.62 38.08 3.86
C LEU A 659 -50.62 39.08 3.34
N LEU A 660 -49.35 38.73 3.37
CA LEU A 660 -48.26 39.47 2.78
C LEU A 660 -47.41 38.56 1.91
N ILE A 661 -47.09 39.05 0.71
CA ILE A 661 -46.20 38.37 -0.23
C ILE A 661 -45.04 39.28 -0.58
N PHE A 662 -43.80 38.74 -0.53
CA PHE A 662 -42.57 39.48 -0.84
C PHE A 662 -41.51 38.53 -1.38
N PRO A 663 -40.47 39.03 -2.12
CA PRO A 663 -39.39 38.21 -2.65
C PRO A 663 -38.61 37.47 -1.56
N LEU A 664 -38.30 36.14 -1.80
CA LEU A 664 -37.52 35.34 -0.87
C LEU A 664 -36.14 35.96 -0.59
N SER A 665 -35.57 36.66 -1.58
CA SER A 665 -34.26 37.33 -1.47
C SER A 665 -34.18 38.41 -0.39
N GLU A 666 -35.30 38.87 0.11
CA GLU A 666 -35.37 39.83 1.22
C GLU A 666 -35.12 39.19 2.60
N LEU A 667 -35.16 37.85 2.69
CA LEU A 667 -34.85 37.16 3.94
C LEU A 667 -33.35 36.77 3.99
N PRO A 668 -32.71 36.97 5.15
CA PRO A 668 -31.33 36.55 5.33
C PRO A 668 -31.21 35.03 5.39
N GLU A 669 -30.11 34.50 4.85
CA GLU A 669 -29.69 33.12 5.08
C GLU A 669 -28.81 33.08 6.33
N LEU A 670 -29.21 32.30 7.35
CA LEU A 670 -28.56 32.27 8.67
C LEU A 670 -28.46 30.82 9.18
N ALA A 671 -27.33 30.47 9.77
CA ALA A 671 -27.16 29.18 10.45
C ALA A 671 -27.92 29.09 11.79
N ARG A 672 -28.26 30.22 12.41
CA ARG A 672 -29.02 30.31 13.66
C ARG A 672 -29.44 31.76 13.93
N GLY A 673 -30.51 31.97 14.67
CA GLY A 673 -30.89 33.29 15.14
C GLY A 673 -32.39 33.50 15.26
N LYS A 674 -32.82 34.73 15.47
CA LYS A 674 -34.22 35.14 15.47
C LYS A 674 -34.73 35.41 14.04
N GLY A 675 -33.84 35.75 13.14
CA GLY A 675 -34.14 36.20 11.79
C GLY A 675 -34.77 37.61 11.74
N ASN A 676 -35.25 37.96 10.58
CA ASN A 676 -35.89 39.25 10.30
C ASN A 676 -37.41 39.14 10.38
N LYS A 677 -38.05 40.31 10.53
CA LYS A 677 -39.52 40.39 10.56
C LYS A 677 -40.08 39.99 9.18
N ILE A 678 -40.90 38.95 9.13
CA ILE A 678 -41.56 38.42 7.91
C ILE A 678 -42.83 39.27 7.65
N ILE A 679 -43.71 39.38 8.65
CA ILE A 679 -44.97 40.12 8.57
C ILE A 679 -45.13 40.99 9.82
N GLY A 680 -45.74 42.17 9.63
CA GLY A 680 -45.89 43.19 10.64
C GLY A 680 -46.96 42.85 11.67
N ILE A 681 -46.60 42.05 12.70
CA ILE A 681 -47.47 41.83 13.87
C ILE A 681 -47.06 42.77 15.00
N PRO A 682 -47.99 43.54 15.58
CA PRO A 682 -47.69 44.38 16.74
C PRO A 682 -47.24 43.53 17.95
N SER A 683 -46.13 43.91 18.57
CA SER A 683 -45.50 43.09 19.63
C SER A 683 -46.45 42.86 20.85
N ALA A 684 -47.30 43.85 21.19
CA ALA A 684 -48.29 43.68 22.22
C ALA A 684 -49.33 42.60 21.90
N ARG A 685 -49.82 42.57 20.64
CA ARG A 685 -50.81 41.57 20.18
C ARG A 685 -50.20 40.19 20.04
N ALA A 686 -48.95 40.12 19.59
CA ALA A 686 -48.20 38.86 19.56
C ALA A 686 -47.98 38.28 20.97
N ALA A 687 -47.60 39.14 21.92
CA ALA A 687 -47.40 38.75 23.32
C ALA A 687 -48.72 38.31 24.01
N ALA A 688 -49.82 38.99 23.69
CA ALA A 688 -51.18 38.61 24.15
C ALA A 688 -51.75 37.38 23.39
N ARG A 689 -51.04 36.87 22.37
CA ARG A 689 -51.46 35.79 21.45
C ARG A 689 -52.77 36.06 20.70
N GLU A 690 -53.08 37.34 20.48
CA GLU A 690 -54.24 37.75 19.72
C GLU A 690 -54.02 37.70 18.22
N GLU A 691 -52.82 38.08 17.78
CA GLU A 691 -52.43 38.04 16.36
C GLU A 691 -51.10 37.30 16.21
N LEU A 692 -51.12 36.25 15.43
CA LEU A 692 -50.01 35.31 15.26
C LEU A 692 -49.85 35.00 13.78
N LEU A 693 -48.62 34.72 13.34
CA LEU A 693 -48.33 34.08 12.06
C LEU A 693 -48.79 32.64 12.14
N VAL A 694 -49.67 32.20 11.25
CA VAL A 694 -50.24 30.83 11.26
C VAL A 694 -49.94 30.03 9.98
N GLY A 695 -49.48 30.70 8.92
CA GLY A 695 -49.10 30.04 7.67
C GLY A 695 -47.94 30.73 6.99
N LEU A 696 -47.04 29.93 6.43
CA LEU A 696 -45.84 30.37 5.73
C LEU A 696 -45.51 29.37 4.63
N CYS A 697 -45.31 29.82 3.39
CA CYS A 697 -44.84 28.97 2.28
C CYS A 697 -44.07 29.80 1.25
N THR A 698 -43.36 29.12 0.33
CA THR A 698 -42.78 29.76 -0.85
C THR A 698 -43.69 29.54 -2.06
N LEU A 699 -43.68 30.47 -2.97
CA LEU A 699 -44.51 30.52 -4.18
C LEU A 699 -43.68 30.78 -5.42
N GLN A 700 -44.00 30.09 -6.50
CA GLN A 700 -43.57 30.42 -7.85
C GLN A 700 -44.70 31.14 -8.63
N SER A 701 -44.40 31.68 -9.80
CA SER A 701 -45.36 32.39 -10.66
C SER A 701 -46.49 31.49 -11.19
N THR A 702 -46.30 30.17 -11.14
CA THR A 702 -47.29 29.18 -11.62
C THR A 702 -48.16 28.62 -10.49
N ASP A 703 -47.85 28.93 -9.24
CA ASP A 703 -48.48 28.32 -8.08
C ASP A 703 -49.88 28.93 -7.77
N VAL A 704 -50.72 28.10 -7.20
CA VAL A 704 -52.01 28.54 -6.65
C VAL A 704 -51.97 28.41 -5.15
N LEU A 705 -52.16 29.54 -4.45
CA LEU A 705 -52.22 29.59 -3.01
C LEU A 705 -53.61 29.23 -2.49
N GLN A 706 -53.69 28.25 -1.59
CA GLN A 706 -54.97 27.90 -0.96
C GLN A 706 -54.98 28.40 0.51
N VAL A 707 -56.06 29.11 0.83
CA VAL A 707 -56.35 29.54 2.21
C VAL A 707 -57.62 28.83 2.65
N THR A 708 -57.59 28.16 3.81
CA THR A 708 -58.73 27.47 4.39
C THR A 708 -59.22 28.22 5.63
N ALA A 709 -60.52 28.46 5.70
CA ALA A 709 -61.18 29.03 6.85
C ALA A 709 -62.44 28.22 7.19
N GLY A 710 -62.37 27.45 8.26
CA GLY A 710 -63.39 26.47 8.63
C GLY A 710 -63.59 25.42 7.51
N ARG A 711 -64.76 25.34 6.90
CA ARG A 711 -65.07 24.43 5.80
C ARG A 711 -64.88 25.05 4.40
N GLN A 712 -64.47 26.33 4.33
CA GLN A 712 -64.33 27.08 3.08
C GLN A 712 -62.88 27.11 2.62
N HIS A 713 -62.67 27.06 1.28
CA HIS A 713 -61.37 27.14 0.65
C HIS A 713 -61.33 28.30 -0.35
N LEU A 714 -60.37 29.20 -0.22
CA LEU A 714 -60.09 30.26 -1.16
C LEU A 714 -58.84 29.85 -1.95
N LYS A 715 -58.97 29.85 -3.26
CA LYS A 715 -57.87 29.60 -4.21
C LYS A 715 -57.46 30.93 -4.83
N LEU A 716 -56.24 31.36 -4.62
CA LEU A 716 -55.68 32.60 -5.17
C LEU A 716 -54.62 32.22 -6.24
N LYS A 717 -54.94 32.58 -7.50
CA LYS A 717 -53.98 32.45 -8.60
C LYS A 717 -52.95 33.59 -8.53
N PHE A 718 -51.86 33.45 -9.25
CA PHE A 718 -50.76 34.45 -9.23
C PHE A 718 -51.24 35.85 -9.53
N SER A 719 -52.20 36.06 -10.44
CA SER A 719 -52.83 37.36 -10.71
C SER A 719 -53.57 37.97 -9.50
N ASP A 720 -54.13 37.11 -8.66
CA ASP A 720 -54.87 37.56 -7.45
C ASP A 720 -53.93 37.93 -6.30
N LEU A 721 -52.68 37.48 -6.39
CA LEU A 721 -51.66 37.70 -5.36
C LEU A 721 -51.04 39.09 -5.41
N GLU A 722 -51.18 39.82 -6.55
CA GLU A 722 -50.62 41.19 -6.67
C GLU A 722 -51.16 42.14 -5.57
N HIS A 723 -52.42 41.98 -5.19
CA HIS A 723 -53.04 42.79 -4.12
C HIS A 723 -52.35 42.60 -2.75
N TYR A 724 -51.67 41.47 -2.54
CA TYR A 724 -51.03 41.10 -1.31
C TYR A 724 -49.49 41.27 -1.33
N ARG A 725 -48.94 41.75 -2.43
CA ARG A 725 -47.50 42.07 -2.54
C ARG A 725 -47.16 43.33 -1.77
N GLY A 726 -46.01 43.30 -1.11
CA GLY A 726 -45.52 44.44 -0.36
C GLY A 726 -44.13 44.21 0.21
N GLU A 727 -43.56 45.24 0.84
CA GLU A 727 -42.24 45.13 1.48
C GLU A 727 -42.30 44.20 2.69
N ARG A 728 -41.26 43.40 2.86
CA ARG A 728 -41.08 42.51 4.01
C ARG A 728 -41.28 43.24 5.34
N GLY A 729 -42.00 42.64 6.27
CA GLY A 729 -42.24 43.19 7.62
C GLY A 729 -43.38 44.21 7.70
N ARG A 730 -44.04 44.53 6.57
CA ARG A 730 -45.30 45.30 6.56
C ARG A 730 -46.46 44.44 7.07
N ARG A 731 -47.59 45.05 7.35
CA ARG A 731 -48.74 44.41 7.98
C ARG A 731 -49.52 43.46 7.08
N GLY A 732 -49.37 43.59 5.79
CA GLY A 732 -50.12 42.84 4.78
C GLY A 732 -51.57 43.26 4.66
N ASN A 733 -52.24 42.83 3.56
CA ASN A 733 -53.62 43.15 3.26
C ASN A 733 -54.59 42.09 3.80
N LYS A 734 -55.81 42.48 4.16
CA LYS A 734 -56.82 41.54 4.66
C LYS A 734 -57.39 40.69 3.54
N LEU A 735 -57.54 39.40 3.83
CA LEU A 735 -58.29 38.45 3.00
C LEU A 735 -59.78 38.84 2.97
N PRO A 736 -60.54 38.38 1.96
CA PRO A 736 -61.98 38.60 1.82
C PRO A 736 -62.77 38.19 3.05
N LYS A 737 -63.95 38.83 3.26
CA LYS A 737 -64.86 38.44 4.32
C LYS A 737 -65.16 36.95 4.27
N GLY A 738 -65.10 36.23 5.39
CA GLY A 738 -65.24 34.79 5.50
C GLY A 738 -63.93 34.04 5.57
N PHE A 739 -62.78 34.60 5.12
CA PHE A 739 -61.46 33.99 5.15
C PHE A 739 -60.50 34.67 6.14
N GLN A 740 -61.01 35.47 7.08
CA GLN A 740 -60.20 36.22 8.04
C GLN A 740 -59.78 35.33 9.23
N LYS A 741 -60.43 34.23 9.49
CA LYS A 741 -60.01 33.23 10.49
C LYS A 741 -59.33 32.06 9.77
N VAL A 742 -58.03 32.19 9.50
CA VAL A 742 -57.27 31.19 8.76
C VAL A 742 -57.03 29.96 9.59
N ALA A 743 -57.43 28.80 9.10
CA ALA A 743 -57.24 27.49 9.69
C ALA A 743 -56.21 26.61 8.92
N GLY A 744 -56.01 26.88 7.64
CA GLY A 744 -55.04 26.20 6.79
C GLY A 744 -54.48 27.11 5.71
N PHE A 745 -53.22 26.87 5.33
CA PHE A 745 -52.47 27.71 4.38
C PHE A 745 -51.42 26.90 3.66
N GLY A 746 -51.38 26.91 2.36
CA GLY A 746 -50.37 26.20 1.57
C GLY A 746 -50.52 26.32 0.07
N VAL A 747 -49.61 25.80 -0.68
CA VAL A 747 -49.60 25.75 -2.15
C VAL A 747 -50.32 24.50 -2.60
N LEU A 748 -51.28 24.65 -3.55
CA LEU A 748 -51.82 23.52 -4.29
C LEU A 748 -50.80 23.13 -5.36
N GLN A 749 -50.22 21.95 -5.21
CA GLN A 749 -49.44 21.36 -6.32
C GLN A 749 -50.38 21.10 -7.46
N SER A 750 -50.08 21.61 -8.65
CA SER A 750 -50.72 21.15 -9.90
C SER A 750 -50.39 19.69 -10.08
N ALA A 751 -51.44 18.88 -10.22
CA ALA A 751 -51.36 17.44 -10.42
C ALA A 751 -50.55 17.09 -11.67
#